data_86acbb881b2c10ebeaed3b314bbd0189
#
_entry.id   86acbb881b2c10ebeaed3b314bbd0189
#
_cell.length_a   1.000
_cell.length_b   1.000
_cell.length_c   1.000
_cell.angle_alpha   90.00
_cell.angle_beta   90.00
_cell.angle_gamma   90.00
#
_symmetry.space_group_name_H-M   'P 1'
#
loop_
_entity.id
_entity.type
_entity.pdbx_description
1 polymer ?
#
loop_
_entity_poly.entity_id
_entity_poly.type
_entity_poly.pdbx_seq_one_letter_code
_entity_poly.pdbx_strand_id
1 'polypeptide(L)'
;MNKFLLPLVALAVLASPCAHAQNLDAQRTAIRTAIDNAERGQFDANATAPLRNHPLYGWLEFSALRRNIDTLPTAQAQDFLKRYQGQAVAESFRSAWLPALARRQDWPTLQANWKASNDPGLRCAELNARQATGKADAQWTSDAQALWRGAAKSLPDGCDPVFAVLASRGGLTPALRWERIDAAADAQQPAVMRAAARGLPAAELAQANDYAAFVDKPDARALNWPKNERSRRIAVDGLQKLAKADPGAAELQLPQYAQALGLSAEQQGKVLYEIALWTVASYLPDSARRLAAVPESAYDERLHEWRTREAMARGDWPAALTAIRKMPASQRNDSRWRWFEGRLLEKTGKPAEATALYRAAANEPTFHGFLAADKLKQPYTLCPWNPGDSAAAKASVARDPALVRAIELFKIERPSWAAREWAEALTRFDDSQRRLAVEVASNNGWFDRAVFALKGPQELRLYNLRFPLHHDDTIRREAARNALDPAWIAAEIRAESIFNPNARSPANAMGLMQVLPATGASVARSIGLSGYGGASSLYDSDTNIAIGTAYLRQLMDKYSGLPYVTIAAYNAGPTPTARWQSQRPNYDPDFWIETISYKETREYVARVLAFSVIYDWRLNGNALTLSDRMVGKTEGARKAFSCQSAP
;
A
#
# COMPACT_ATOMS: atom_id res chain seq x y z
N MET A 1 6.52 81.36 27.13
CA MET A 1 6.88 80.72 25.87
C MET A 1 6.99 79.21 26.16
N ASN A 2 5.83 78.48 26.10
CA ASN A 2 5.79 77.03 26.33
C ASN A 2 5.63 76.32 24.98
N LYS A 3 6.65 75.48 24.66
CA LYS A 3 6.60 74.63 23.49
C LYS A 3 5.99 73.30 23.93
N PHE A 4 4.78 72.98 23.40
CA PHE A 4 4.17 71.65 23.50
C PHE A 4 4.80 70.71 22.46
N LEU A 5 5.39 69.63 22.93
CA LEU A 5 5.79 68.47 22.13
C LEU A 5 4.63 67.46 22.15
N LEU A 6 4.02 67.19 21.00
CA LEU A 6 3.11 66.04 20.80
C LEU A 6 3.95 64.76 20.59
N PRO A 7 3.59 63.63 21.19
CA PRO A 7 4.19 62.34 20.86
C PRO A 7 3.54 61.74 19.60
N LEU A 8 4.34 61.36 18.60
CA LEU A 8 3.91 60.52 17.50
C LEU A 8 3.56 59.13 18.03
N VAL A 9 2.29 58.76 17.98
CA VAL A 9 1.81 57.37 18.19
C VAL A 9 2.00 56.64 16.88
N ALA A 10 2.98 55.71 16.84
CA ALA A 10 3.14 54.76 15.76
C ALA A 10 2.02 53.74 15.85
N LEU A 11 1.04 53.80 14.94
CA LEU A 11 0.04 52.75 14.75
C LEU A 11 0.71 51.49 14.16
N ALA A 12 1.00 50.51 14.99
CA ALA A 12 1.34 49.18 14.52
C ALA A 12 0.06 48.54 13.96
N VAL A 13 -0.05 48.44 12.64
CA VAL A 13 -1.11 47.70 11.97
C VAL A 13 -0.88 46.18 12.24
N LEU A 14 -1.57 45.65 13.23
CA LEU A 14 -1.69 44.23 13.44
C LEU A 14 -2.51 43.65 12.28
N ALA A 15 -1.83 43.12 11.27
CA ALA A 15 -2.50 42.38 10.19
C ALA A 15 -3.27 41.21 10.82
N SER A 16 -4.59 41.20 10.66
CA SER A 16 -5.48 40.16 11.17
C SER A 16 -5.07 38.78 10.62
N PRO A 17 -5.13 37.71 11.43
CA PRO A 17 -4.85 36.35 10.96
C PRO A 17 -5.64 35.93 9.71
N CYS A 18 -6.87 36.42 9.54
CA CYS A 18 -7.69 36.23 8.35
C CYS A 18 -7.07 36.83 7.06
N ALA A 19 -6.47 38.02 7.13
CA ALA A 19 -5.86 38.64 5.96
C ALA A 19 -4.59 37.89 5.49
N HIS A 20 -3.87 37.29 6.42
CA HIS A 20 -2.69 36.47 6.11
C HIS A 20 -3.07 35.13 5.47
N ALA A 21 -4.11 34.46 5.95
CA ALA A 21 -4.64 33.21 5.38
C ALA A 21 -5.20 33.43 3.96
N GLN A 22 -5.96 34.50 3.74
CA GLN A 22 -6.49 34.86 2.42
C GLN A 22 -5.38 35.15 1.40
N ASN A 23 -4.27 35.75 1.83
CA ASN A 23 -3.11 35.99 0.96
C ASN A 23 -2.41 34.66 0.56
N LEU A 24 -2.27 33.71 1.47
CA LEU A 24 -1.67 32.41 1.19
C LEU A 24 -2.52 31.58 0.19
N ASP A 25 -3.84 31.57 0.34
CA ASP A 25 -4.71 30.84 -0.57
C ASP A 25 -4.75 31.47 -1.97
N ALA A 26 -4.68 32.81 -2.05
CA ALA A 26 -4.54 33.50 -3.31
C ALA A 26 -3.22 33.16 -4.01
N GLN A 27 -2.11 33.09 -3.26
CA GLN A 27 -0.80 32.70 -3.78
C GLN A 27 -0.78 31.24 -4.26
N ARG A 28 -1.42 30.32 -3.53
CA ARG A 28 -1.59 28.90 -3.94
C ARG A 28 -2.40 28.79 -5.24
N THR A 29 -3.49 29.53 -5.34
CA THR A 29 -4.29 29.58 -6.56
C THR A 29 -3.50 30.10 -7.75
N ALA A 30 -2.73 31.18 -7.57
CA ALA A 30 -1.92 31.77 -8.61
C ALA A 30 -0.82 30.80 -9.10
N ILE A 31 -0.07 30.18 -8.20
CA ILE A 31 0.99 29.24 -8.57
C ILE A 31 0.43 27.96 -9.20
N ARG A 32 -0.71 27.44 -8.72
CA ARG A 32 -1.42 26.29 -9.32
C ARG A 32 -1.82 26.59 -10.75
N THR A 33 -2.49 27.72 -10.97
CA THR A 33 -2.92 28.17 -12.32
C THR A 33 -1.72 28.35 -13.24
N ALA A 34 -0.62 28.93 -12.76
CA ALA A 34 0.59 29.10 -13.55
C ALA A 34 1.21 27.75 -13.95
N ILE A 35 1.27 26.78 -13.05
CA ILE A 35 1.74 25.40 -13.33
C ILE A 35 0.81 24.73 -14.36
N ASP A 36 -0.51 24.80 -14.18
CA ASP A 36 -1.47 24.23 -15.12
C ASP A 36 -1.36 24.83 -16.51
N ASN A 37 -1.13 26.15 -16.60
CA ASN A 37 -0.87 26.85 -17.88
C ASN A 37 0.44 26.40 -18.51
N ALA A 38 1.52 26.29 -17.74
CA ALA A 38 2.82 25.81 -18.22
C ALA A 38 2.72 24.37 -18.75
N GLU A 39 2.00 23.48 -18.08
CA GLU A 39 1.74 22.11 -18.53
C GLU A 39 0.94 22.06 -19.84
N ARG A 40 0.10 23.08 -20.11
CA ARG A 40 -0.63 23.24 -21.39
C ARG A 40 0.20 23.94 -22.48
N GLY A 41 1.41 24.38 -22.18
CA GLY A 41 2.28 25.11 -23.12
C GLY A 41 2.00 26.63 -23.17
N GLN A 42 1.31 27.17 -22.17
CA GLN A 42 0.94 28.59 -22.06
C GLN A 42 1.78 29.29 -20.97
N PHE A 43 3.09 29.03 -20.94
CA PHE A 43 3.98 29.67 -19.99
C PHE A 43 4.38 31.09 -20.48
N ASP A 44 4.13 32.09 -19.63
CA ASP A 44 4.58 33.48 -19.83
C ASP A 44 5.48 33.90 -18.65
N ALA A 45 6.75 34.12 -18.93
CA ALA A 45 7.75 34.51 -17.92
C ALA A 45 7.47 35.90 -17.31
N ASN A 46 6.82 36.81 -18.03
CA ASN A 46 6.48 38.15 -17.52
C ASN A 46 5.25 38.07 -16.61
N ALA A 47 4.21 37.35 -17.02
CA ALA A 47 3.03 37.14 -16.21
C ALA A 47 3.33 36.37 -14.89
N THR A 48 4.33 35.49 -14.90
CA THR A 48 4.74 34.71 -13.72
C THR A 48 5.84 35.35 -12.89
N ALA A 49 6.36 36.54 -13.29
CA ALA A 49 7.40 37.25 -12.57
C ALA A 49 7.07 37.53 -11.07
N PRO A 50 5.82 37.87 -10.69
CA PRO A 50 5.46 38.04 -9.28
C PRO A 50 5.61 36.77 -8.43
N LEU A 51 5.62 35.59 -9.05
CA LEU A 51 5.74 34.29 -8.38
C LEU A 51 7.20 33.82 -8.17
N ARG A 52 8.20 34.59 -8.62
CA ARG A 52 9.62 34.16 -8.57
C ARG A 52 10.11 33.80 -7.17
N ASN A 53 9.57 34.45 -6.14
CA ASN A 53 9.92 34.19 -4.74
C ASN A 53 9.04 33.10 -4.11
N HIS A 54 8.09 32.53 -4.83
CA HIS A 54 7.24 31.46 -4.32
C HIS A 54 8.06 30.16 -4.19
N PRO A 55 7.94 29.39 -3.09
CA PRO A 55 8.71 28.15 -2.89
C PRO A 55 8.60 27.15 -4.04
N LEU A 56 7.49 27.16 -4.77
CA LEU A 56 7.23 26.25 -5.88
C LEU A 56 7.64 26.78 -7.26
N TYR A 57 8.34 27.91 -7.34
CA TYR A 57 8.69 28.48 -8.65
C TYR A 57 9.55 27.55 -9.50
N GLY A 58 10.44 26.75 -8.86
CA GLY A 58 11.20 25.72 -9.56
C GLY A 58 10.34 24.64 -10.22
N TRP A 59 9.24 24.26 -9.61
CA TRP A 59 8.28 23.32 -10.18
C TRP A 59 7.47 23.92 -11.34
N LEU A 60 7.19 25.23 -11.28
CA LEU A 60 6.60 25.97 -12.40
C LEU A 60 7.54 25.99 -13.60
N GLU A 61 8.82 26.34 -13.42
CA GLU A 61 9.81 26.32 -14.50
C GLU A 61 10.02 24.90 -15.05
N PHE A 62 10.06 23.90 -14.17
CA PHE A 62 10.12 22.49 -14.59
C PHE A 62 8.95 22.12 -15.52
N SER A 63 7.74 22.54 -15.18
CA SER A 63 6.55 22.27 -16.00
C SER A 63 6.67 22.90 -17.39
N ALA A 64 7.18 24.13 -17.45
CA ALA A 64 7.43 24.83 -18.71
C ALA A 64 8.50 24.13 -19.57
N LEU A 65 9.65 23.79 -18.96
CA LEU A 65 10.78 23.18 -19.68
C LEU A 65 10.47 21.75 -20.14
N ARG A 66 9.72 21.00 -19.33
CA ARG A 66 9.35 19.62 -19.64
C ARG A 66 8.55 19.50 -20.93
N ARG A 67 7.80 20.52 -21.30
CA ARG A 67 6.97 20.52 -22.50
C ARG A 67 7.79 20.36 -23.78
N ASN A 68 8.95 21.00 -23.83
CA ASN A 68 9.85 21.02 -24.98
C ASN A 68 11.18 20.31 -24.68
N ILE A 69 11.16 19.30 -23.83
CA ILE A 69 12.38 18.69 -23.28
C ILE A 69 13.26 18.03 -24.36
N ASP A 70 12.64 17.53 -25.44
CA ASP A 70 13.35 16.90 -26.56
C ASP A 70 14.16 17.90 -27.43
N THR A 71 13.78 19.17 -27.40
CA THR A 71 14.46 20.24 -28.15
C THR A 71 15.13 21.28 -27.26
N LEU A 72 15.10 21.04 -25.94
CA LEU A 72 15.61 21.99 -24.95
C LEU A 72 17.12 22.23 -25.14
N PRO A 73 17.59 23.51 -25.25
CA PRO A 73 19.01 23.83 -25.32
C PRO A 73 19.76 23.37 -24.07
N THR A 74 20.91 22.73 -24.25
CA THR A 74 21.73 22.20 -23.15
C THR A 74 22.09 23.27 -22.12
N ALA A 75 22.43 24.48 -22.56
CA ALA A 75 22.76 25.59 -21.66
C ALA A 75 21.59 25.96 -20.71
N GLN A 76 20.35 25.95 -21.22
CA GLN A 76 19.17 26.24 -20.43
C GLN A 76 18.86 25.12 -19.42
N ALA A 77 19.05 23.86 -19.84
CA ALA A 77 18.91 22.70 -18.96
C ALA A 77 19.94 22.72 -17.82
N GLN A 78 21.19 23.04 -18.14
CA GLN A 78 22.28 23.13 -17.14
C GLN A 78 22.08 24.31 -16.18
N ASP A 79 21.60 25.44 -16.66
CA ASP A 79 21.24 26.58 -15.82
C ASP A 79 20.15 26.22 -14.80
N PHE A 80 19.10 25.52 -15.27
CA PHE A 80 18.05 25.03 -14.37
C PHE A 80 18.61 24.08 -13.30
N LEU A 81 19.42 23.09 -13.69
CA LEU A 81 20.03 22.15 -12.74
C LEU A 81 20.93 22.84 -11.73
N LYS A 82 21.65 23.89 -12.14
CA LYS A 82 22.52 24.69 -11.26
C LYS A 82 21.68 25.50 -10.26
N ARG A 83 20.64 26.19 -10.71
CA ARG A 83 19.78 27.04 -9.83
C ARG A 83 19.04 26.22 -8.78
N TYR A 84 18.62 25.00 -9.12
CA TYR A 84 17.85 24.15 -8.22
C TYR A 84 18.66 22.96 -7.66
N GLN A 85 19.99 23.08 -7.66
CA GLN A 85 20.86 22.03 -7.12
C GLN A 85 20.48 21.69 -5.68
N GLY A 86 20.37 20.38 -5.34
CA GLY A 86 19.99 19.90 -4.01
C GLY A 86 18.49 19.94 -3.72
N GLN A 87 17.66 20.27 -4.70
CA GLN A 87 16.19 20.21 -4.57
C GLN A 87 15.61 19.04 -5.39
N ALA A 88 14.51 18.48 -4.93
CA ALA A 88 13.84 17.35 -5.60
C ALA A 88 13.41 17.67 -7.05
N VAL A 89 13.14 18.94 -7.35
CA VAL A 89 12.78 19.39 -8.70
C VAL A 89 13.94 19.23 -9.69
N ALA A 90 15.20 19.45 -9.26
CA ALA A 90 16.37 19.25 -10.12
C ALA A 90 16.53 17.77 -10.51
N GLU A 91 16.35 16.86 -9.55
CA GLU A 91 16.40 15.41 -9.85
C GLU A 91 15.22 14.96 -10.71
N SER A 92 14.06 15.55 -10.52
CA SER A 92 12.87 15.31 -11.36
C SER A 92 13.10 15.76 -12.80
N PHE A 93 13.72 16.93 -12.96
CA PHE A 93 14.10 17.45 -14.28
C PHE A 93 15.17 16.56 -14.94
N ARG A 94 16.24 16.19 -14.20
CA ARG A 94 17.29 15.31 -14.71
C ARG A 94 16.72 13.98 -15.19
N SER A 95 15.84 13.37 -14.41
CA SER A 95 15.18 12.09 -14.76
C SER A 95 14.33 12.19 -16.04
N ALA A 96 13.78 13.37 -16.34
CA ALA A 96 13.03 13.60 -17.56
C ALA A 96 13.94 13.97 -18.75
N TRP A 97 15.07 14.66 -18.50
CA TRP A 97 15.95 15.17 -19.53
C TRP A 97 16.92 14.11 -20.09
N LEU A 98 17.45 13.21 -19.24
CA LEU A 98 18.37 12.15 -19.71
C LEU A 98 17.78 11.27 -20.82
N PRO A 99 16.51 10.81 -20.76
CA PRO A 99 15.90 10.10 -21.88
C PRO A 99 15.80 10.95 -23.17
N ALA A 100 15.57 12.26 -23.03
CA ALA A 100 15.54 13.17 -24.19
C ALA A 100 16.92 13.32 -24.83
N LEU A 101 17.99 13.40 -24.03
CA LEU A 101 19.36 13.38 -24.54
C LEU A 101 19.68 12.07 -25.26
N ALA A 102 19.20 10.93 -24.74
CA ALA A 102 19.38 9.63 -25.40
C ALA A 102 18.67 9.58 -26.75
N ARG A 103 17.42 10.08 -26.86
CA ARG A 103 16.69 10.16 -28.13
C ARG A 103 17.39 11.03 -29.16
N ARG A 104 18.04 12.13 -28.74
CA ARG A 104 18.82 13.02 -29.57
C ARG A 104 20.23 12.50 -29.87
N GLN A 105 20.64 11.41 -29.21
CA GLN A 105 22.01 10.88 -29.26
C GLN A 105 23.08 11.88 -28.80
N ASP A 106 22.70 12.82 -27.90
CA ASP A 106 23.66 13.75 -27.28
C ASP A 106 24.41 13.06 -26.13
N TRP A 107 25.26 12.10 -26.50
CA TRP A 107 25.97 11.24 -25.58
C TRP A 107 26.95 11.97 -24.65
N PRO A 108 27.72 12.98 -25.12
CA PRO A 108 28.60 13.72 -24.22
C PRO A 108 27.83 14.44 -23.10
N THR A 109 26.73 15.10 -23.45
CA THR A 109 25.88 15.79 -22.47
C THR A 109 25.22 14.81 -21.51
N LEU A 110 24.76 13.66 -21.99
CA LEU A 110 24.19 12.60 -21.16
C LEU A 110 25.21 12.13 -20.11
N GLN A 111 26.44 11.80 -20.53
CA GLN A 111 27.50 11.36 -19.62
C GLN A 111 27.87 12.43 -18.59
N ALA A 112 27.97 13.68 -18.99
CA ALA A 112 28.31 14.78 -18.08
C ALA A 112 27.24 15.01 -16.99
N ASN A 113 25.99 14.61 -17.23
CA ASN A 113 24.86 14.79 -16.32
C ASN A 113 24.35 13.47 -15.72
N TRP A 114 25.05 12.36 -16.00
CA TRP A 114 24.68 11.04 -15.49
C TRP A 114 24.76 10.95 -13.97
N LYS A 115 23.76 10.31 -13.39
CA LYS A 115 23.76 9.81 -12.01
C LYS A 115 23.32 8.37 -12.00
N ALA A 116 23.86 7.56 -11.10
CA ALA A 116 23.48 6.16 -10.96
C ALA A 116 21.96 6.01 -10.83
N SER A 117 21.42 5.08 -11.63
CA SER A 117 19.98 4.83 -11.70
C SER A 117 19.69 3.34 -11.71
N ASN A 118 18.57 2.95 -11.09
CA ASN A 118 18.01 1.61 -11.18
C ASN A 118 17.05 1.44 -12.38
N ASP A 119 16.73 2.53 -13.08
CA ASP A 119 15.90 2.47 -14.28
C ASP A 119 16.65 1.79 -15.42
N PRO A 120 16.16 0.66 -15.99
CA PRO A 120 16.85 -0.07 -17.03
C PRO A 120 17.07 0.74 -18.31
N GLY A 121 16.09 1.58 -18.69
CA GLY A 121 16.18 2.42 -19.89
C GLY A 121 17.29 3.46 -19.76
N LEU A 122 17.41 4.11 -18.60
CA LEU A 122 18.50 5.05 -18.33
C LEU A 122 19.87 4.35 -18.29
N ARG A 123 19.94 3.15 -17.70
CA ARG A 123 21.19 2.36 -17.71
C ARG A 123 21.60 1.97 -19.12
N CYS A 124 20.66 1.57 -19.97
CA CYS A 124 20.94 1.31 -21.38
C CYS A 124 21.39 2.57 -22.11
N ALA A 125 20.78 3.72 -21.85
CA ALA A 125 21.18 5.00 -22.45
C ALA A 125 22.61 5.37 -22.05
N GLU A 126 23.01 5.16 -20.80
CA GLU A 126 24.38 5.38 -20.33
C GLU A 126 25.38 4.44 -21.01
N LEU A 127 25.04 3.14 -21.12
CA LEU A 127 25.88 2.17 -21.82
C LEU A 127 26.02 2.49 -23.31
N ASN A 128 24.95 2.92 -23.98
CA ASN A 128 25.01 3.41 -25.37
C ASN A 128 25.91 4.64 -25.47
N ALA A 129 25.83 5.57 -24.53
CA ALA A 129 26.68 6.77 -24.52
C ALA A 129 28.16 6.41 -24.35
N ARG A 130 28.51 5.47 -23.46
CA ARG A 130 29.89 5.00 -23.31
C ARG A 130 30.39 4.32 -24.58
N GLN A 131 29.55 3.50 -25.20
CA GLN A 131 29.90 2.88 -26.48
C GLN A 131 30.16 3.92 -27.57
N ALA A 132 29.27 4.88 -27.77
CA ALA A 132 29.36 5.90 -28.81
C ALA A 132 30.55 6.84 -28.62
N THR A 133 31.01 7.02 -27.36
CA THR A 133 32.17 7.88 -27.03
C THR A 133 33.47 7.09 -26.86
N GLY A 134 33.54 5.83 -27.33
CA GLY A 134 34.75 5.02 -27.26
C GLY A 134 35.13 4.48 -25.88
N LYS A 135 34.24 4.51 -24.91
CA LYS A 135 34.47 4.05 -23.54
C LYS A 135 33.84 2.67 -23.23
N ALA A 136 33.69 1.84 -24.27
CA ALA A 136 33.17 0.49 -24.13
C ALA A 136 34.30 -0.49 -23.75
N ASP A 137 34.80 -0.36 -22.55
CA ASP A 137 35.89 -1.11 -21.91
C ASP A 137 35.40 -2.39 -21.19
N ALA A 138 36.26 -2.98 -20.36
CA ALA A 138 35.93 -4.16 -19.56
C ALA A 138 34.81 -3.87 -18.55
N GLN A 139 34.78 -2.66 -17.95
CA GLN A 139 33.72 -2.25 -17.03
C GLN A 139 32.37 -2.10 -17.75
N TRP A 140 32.36 -1.56 -18.97
CA TRP A 140 31.16 -1.51 -19.80
C TRP A 140 30.58 -2.92 -20.05
N THR A 141 31.48 -3.89 -20.37
CA THR A 141 31.08 -5.28 -20.57
C THR A 141 30.45 -5.86 -19.31
N SER A 142 31.06 -5.64 -18.15
CA SER A 142 30.55 -6.10 -16.85
C SER A 142 29.18 -5.49 -16.51
N ASP A 143 29.01 -4.18 -16.73
CA ASP A 143 27.77 -3.46 -16.47
C ASP A 143 26.62 -3.92 -17.40
N ALA A 144 26.93 -4.15 -18.69
CA ALA A 144 25.98 -4.67 -19.67
C ALA A 144 25.55 -6.12 -19.33
N GLN A 145 26.51 -6.97 -18.91
CA GLN A 145 26.20 -8.32 -18.43
C GLN A 145 25.36 -8.31 -17.15
N ALA A 146 25.66 -7.41 -16.21
CA ALA A 146 24.87 -7.27 -15.00
C ALA A 146 23.42 -6.81 -15.29
N LEU A 147 23.26 -5.92 -16.27
CA LEU A 147 21.92 -5.49 -16.71
C LEU A 147 21.16 -6.63 -17.38
N TRP A 148 21.82 -7.41 -18.23
CA TRP A 148 21.25 -8.60 -18.86
C TRP A 148 20.80 -9.63 -17.84
N ARG A 149 21.65 -9.95 -16.86
CA ARG A 149 21.39 -10.94 -15.80
C ARG A 149 20.21 -10.56 -14.91
N GLY A 150 20.10 -9.28 -14.57
CA GLY A 150 19.02 -8.76 -13.72
C GLY A 150 17.67 -8.60 -14.43
N ALA A 151 17.57 -8.85 -15.74
CA ALA A 151 16.38 -8.54 -16.53
C ALA A 151 15.48 -9.77 -16.73
N ALA A 152 14.67 -10.11 -15.74
CA ALA A 152 13.67 -11.16 -15.85
C ALA A 152 12.49 -10.81 -16.78
N LYS A 153 12.24 -9.52 -17.01
CA LYS A 153 11.18 -9.00 -17.88
C LYS A 153 11.76 -8.36 -19.14
N SER A 154 10.88 -7.99 -20.08
CA SER A 154 11.29 -7.25 -21.27
C SER A 154 11.95 -5.92 -20.88
N LEU A 155 13.03 -5.61 -21.55
CA LEU A 155 13.73 -4.33 -21.42
C LEU A 155 13.22 -3.35 -22.50
N PRO A 156 13.37 -2.02 -22.32
CA PRO A 156 13.08 -1.04 -23.35
C PRO A 156 13.92 -1.25 -24.61
N ASP A 157 13.39 -0.93 -25.78
CA ASP A 157 14.06 -1.09 -27.09
C ASP A 157 15.41 -0.37 -27.17
N GLY A 158 15.59 0.71 -26.41
CA GLY A 158 16.88 1.41 -26.26
C GLY A 158 18.01 0.56 -25.68
N CYS A 159 17.72 -0.64 -25.17
CA CYS A 159 18.71 -1.61 -24.71
C CYS A 159 19.25 -2.53 -25.81
N ASP A 160 18.53 -2.68 -26.92
CA ASP A 160 18.90 -3.61 -27.99
C ASP A 160 20.29 -3.33 -28.57
N PRO A 161 20.70 -2.07 -28.86
CA PRO A 161 22.07 -1.79 -29.35
C PRO A 161 23.16 -2.24 -28.36
N VAL A 162 22.95 -2.08 -27.05
CA VAL A 162 23.89 -2.52 -26.01
C VAL A 162 24.10 -4.02 -26.11
N PHE A 163 23.03 -4.78 -26.19
CA PHE A 163 23.11 -6.24 -26.21
C PHE A 163 23.59 -6.80 -27.56
N ALA A 164 23.31 -6.10 -28.66
CA ALA A 164 23.88 -6.44 -29.96
C ALA A 164 25.40 -6.33 -29.93
N VAL A 165 25.95 -5.25 -29.40
CA VAL A 165 27.41 -5.07 -29.25
C VAL A 165 27.99 -6.05 -28.25
N LEU A 166 27.33 -6.30 -27.10
CA LEU A 166 27.75 -7.29 -26.12
C LEU A 166 27.84 -8.69 -26.75
N ALA A 167 26.85 -9.06 -27.58
CA ALA A 167 26.82 -10.33 -28.32
C ALA A 167 27.94 -10.43 -29.33
N SER A 168 28.16 -9.39 -30.16
CA SER A 168 29.20 -9.39 -31.21
C SER A 168 30.62 -9.51 -30.65
N ARG A 169 30.81 -9.06 -29.38
CA ARG A 169 32.08 -9.22 -28.63
C ARG A 169 32.20 -10.54 -27.86
N GLY A 170 31.25 -11.48 -28.03
CA GLY A 170 31.21 -12.73 -27.29
C GLY A 170 30.83 -12.61 -25.82
N GLY A 171 30.35 -11.43 -25.38
CA GLY A 171 30.00 -11.17 -23.99
C GLY A 171 28.68 -11.82 -23.55
N LEU A 172 27.81 -12.23 -24.47
CA LEU A 172 26.60 -13.03 -24.18
C LEU A 172 26.91 -14.52 -24.32
N THR A 173 27.60 -15.07 -23.34
CA THR A 173 27.93 -16.51 -23.28
C THR A 173 26.65 -17.37 -23.15
N PRO A 174 26.69 -18.67 -23.54
CA PRO A 174 25.57 -19.58 -23.29
C PRO A 174 25.13 -19.60 -21.81
N ALA A 175 26.06 -19.62 -20.87
CA ALA A 175 25.76 -19.57 -19.45
C ALA A 175 24.96 -18.32 -19.06
N LEU A 176 25.37 -17.13 -19.50
CA LEU A 176 24.68 -15.88 -19.22
C LEU A 176 23.28 -15.82 -19.87
N ARG A 177 23.09 -16.44 -21.04
CA ARG A 177 21.78 -16.58 -21.67
C ARG A 177 20.87 -17.46 -20.83
N TRP A 178 21.39 -18.57 -20.32
CA TRP A 178 20.63 -19.46 -19.43
C TRP A 178 20.27 -18.80 -18.10
N GLU A 179 21.13 -17.98 -17.50
CA GLU A 179 20.79 -17.22 -16.31
C GLU A 179 19.56 -16.32 -16.54
N ARG A 180 19.50 -15.64 -17.68
CA ARG A 180 18.33 -14.80 -18.02
C ARG A 180 17.10 -15.63 -18.36
N ILE A 181 17.25 -16.76 -19.05
CA ILE A 181 16.15 -17.71 -19.32
C ILE A 181 15.56 -18.20 -18.00
N ASP A 182 16.40 -18.57 -17.05
CA ASP A 182 15.98 -19.04 -15.74
C ASP A 182 15.22 -17.94 -14.97
N ALA A 183 15.74 -16.73 -14.93
CA ALA A 183 15.07 -15.60 -14.28
C ALA A 183 13.73 -15.24 -14.98
N ALA A 184 13.67 -15.37 -16.29
CA ALA A 184 12.44 -15.13 -17.06
C ALA A 184 11.41 -16.25 -16.86
N ALA A 185 11.84 -17.49 -16.67
CA ALA A 185 10.97 -18.62 -16.33
C ALA A 185 10.32 -18.39 -14.96
N ASP A 186 11.10 -18.03 -13.93
CA ASP A 186 10.63 -17.71 -12.58
C ASP A 186 9.61 -16.54 -12.60
N ALA A 187 9.85 -15.55 -13.49
CA ALA A 187 8.97 -14.41 -13.69
C ALA A 187 7.77 -14.71 -14.63
N GLN A 188 7.61 -15.93 -15.12
CA GLN A 188 6.55 -16.33 -16.06
C GLN A 188 6.53 -15.50 -17.35
N GLN A 189 7.73 -15.28 -17.97
CA GLN A 189 7.93 -14.45 -19.16
C GLN A 189 8.42 -15.28 -20.38
N PRO A 190 7.58 -16.11 -21.00
CA PRO A 190 8.01 -17.02 -22.07
C PRO A 190 8.58 -16.28 -23.30
N ALA A 191 8.11 -15.08 -23.60
CA ALA A 191 8.66 -14.26 -24.70
C ALA A 191 10.11 -13.84 -24.42
N VAL A 192 10.43 -13.47 -23.17
CA VAL A 192 11.80 -13.11 -22.76
C VAL A 192 12.70 -14.33 -22.79
N MET A 193 12.22 -15.51 -22.39
CA MET A 193 12.95 -16.77 -22.49
C MET A 193 13.38 -17.03 -23.94
N ARG A 194 12.43 -16.95 -24.91
CA ARG A 194 12.71 -17.14 -26.35
C ARG A 194 13.70 -16.10 -26.89
N ALA A 195 13.57 -14.84 -26.46
CA ALA A 195 14.50 -13.79 -26.86
C ALA A 195 15.91 -14.01 -26.30
N ALA A 196 16.05 -14.41 -25.03
CA ALA A 196 17.32 -14.69 -24.41
C ALA A 196 18.02 -15.93 -25.01
N ALA A 197 17.24 -16.91 -25.47
CA ALA A 197 17.74 -18.14 -26.08
C ALA A 197 18.40 -17.92 -27.46
N ARG A 198 18.11 -16.82 -28.14
CA ARG A 198 18.71 -16.55 -29.46
C ARG A 198 20.22 -16.50 -29.35
N GLY A 199 20.90 -17.34 -30.13
CA GLY A 199 22.37 -17.47 -30.10
C GLY A 199 22.90 -18.57 -29.17
N LEU A 200 22.03 -19.38 -28.58
CA LEU A 200 22.43 -20.67 -28.00
C LEU A 200 22.77 -21.69 -29.11
N PRO A 201 23.58 -22.71 -28.81
CA PRO A 201 23.75 -23.88 -29.68
C PRO A 201 22.39 -24.53 -30.02
N ALA A 202 22.26 -25.15 -31.18
CA ALA A 202 20.96 -25.62 -31.69
C ALA A 202 20.19 -26.52 -30.72
N ALA A 203 20.85 -27.46 -30.06
CA ALA A 203 20.21 -28.33 -29.07
C ALA A 203 19.73 -27.58 -27.82
N GLU A 204 20.51 -26.63 -27.33
CA GLU A 204 20.15 -25.79 -26.18
C GLU A 204 19.03 -24.81 -26.54
N LEU A 205 19.05 -24.24 -27.74
CA LEU A 205 18.00 -23.39 -28.27
C LEU A 205 16.66 -24.12 -28.35
N ALA A 206 16.68 -25.37 -28.85
CA ALA A 206 15.47 -26.21 -28.90
C ALA A 206 14.90 -26.46 -27.52
N GLN A 207 15.76 -26.82 -26.55
CA GLN A 207 15.37 -27.05 -25.15
C GLN A 207 14.82 -25.78 -24.49
N ALA A 208 15.46 -24.62 -24.70
CA ALA A 208 15.02 -23.34 -24.13
C ALA A 208 13.64 -22.92 -24.68
N ASN A 209 13.41 -23.14 -26.00
CA ASN A 209 12.10 -22.89 -26.61
C ASN A 209 11.03 -23.85 -26.11
N ASP A 210 11.37 -25.10 -25.83
CA ASP A 210 10.45 -26.08 -25.24
C ASP A 210 10.07 -25.72 -23.81
N TYR A 211 11.02 -25.29 -22.99
CA TYR A 211 10.76 -24.73 -21.67
C TYR A 211 9.85 -23.47 -21.75
N ALA A 212 10.14 -22.55 -22.67
CA ALA A 212 9.33 -21.35 -22.87
C ALA A 212 7.89 -21.69 -23.28
N ALA A 213 7.70 -22.70 -24.13
CA ALA A 213 6.39 -23.15 -24.54
C ALA A 213 5.61 -23.78 -23.35
N PHE A 214 6.29 -24.48 -22.45
CA PHE A 214 5.70 -25.04 -21.24
C PHE A 214 5.34 -23.94 -20.22
N VAL A 215 6.18 -22.95 -20.02
CA VAL A 215 5.86 -21.80 -19.14
C VAL A 215 4.64 -21.04 -19.65
N ASP A 216 4.48 -20.94 -20.96
CA ASP A 216 3.30 -20.34 -21.60
C ASP A 216 2.04 -21.16 -21.28
N LYS A 217 2.10 -22.44 -21.61
CA LYS A 217 1.02 -23.41 -21.39
C LYS A 217 1.61 -24.76 -20.93
N PRO A 218 1.55 -25.07 -19.62
CA PRO A 218 1.98 -26.36 -19.08
C PRO A 218 1.22 -27.53 -19.72
N ASP A 219 1.95 -28.56 -20.17
CA ASP A 219 1.41 -29.78 -20.78
C ASP A 219 2.37 -30.97 -20.60
N ALA A 220 2.03 -32.13 -21.13
CA ALA A 220 2.78 -33.37 -20.95
C ALA A 220 4.21 -33.37 -21.57
N ARG A 221 4.63 -32.34 -22.30
CA ARG A 221 5.99 -32.28 -22.91
C ARG A 221 7.10 -32.42 -21.88
N ALA A 222 6.90 -31.88 -20.67
CA ALA A 222 7.88 -31.92 -19.60
C ALA A 222 8.15 -33.34 -19.07
N LEU A 223 7.29 -34.30 -19.33
CA LEU A 223 7.50 -35.71 -18.95
C LEU A 223 8.70 -36.36 -19.70
N ASN A 224 9.09 -35.77 -20.84
CA ASN A 224 10.19 -36.26 -21.67
C ASN A 224 11.50 -35.45 -21.49
N TRP A 225 11.54 -34.51 -20.54
CA TRP A 225 12.72 -33.68 -20.31
C TRP A 225 13.87 -34.43 -19.64
N PRO A 226 15.09 -33.96 -19.80
CA PRO A 226 16.23 -34.51 -19.08
C PRO A 226 16.05 -34.29 -17.56
N LYS A 227 16.46 -35.29 -16.76
CA LYS A 227 16.36 -35.27 -15.28
C LYS A 227 17.42 -34.37 -14.65
N ASN A 228 17.39 -33.06 -14.96
CA ASN A 228 18.27 -32.06 -14.38
C ASN A 228 17.50 -31.05 -13.51
N GLU A 229 18.22 -30.23 -12.77
CA GLU A 229 17.61 -29.28 -11.82
C GLU A 229 16.72 -28.24 -12.51
N ARG A 230 17.12 -27.74 -13.68
CA ARG A 230 16.34 -26.76 -14.45
C ARG A 230 15.01 -27.35 -14.91
N SER A 231 15.02 -28.56 -15.47
CA SER A 231 13.79 -29.24 -15.88
C SER A 231 12.83 -29.43 -14.70
N ARG A 232 13.36 -29.88 -13.55
CA ARG A 232 12.55 -30.06 -12.34
C ARG A 232 11.95 -28.74 -11.86
N ARG A 233 12.76 -27.66 -11.77
CA ARG A 233 12.31 -26.36 -11.32
C ARG A 233 11.19 -25.83 -12.23
N ILE A 234 11.39 -25.77 -13.54
CA ILE A 234 10.41 -25.28 -14.50
C ILE A 234 9.12 -26.11 -14.48
N ALA A 235 9.23 -27.43 -14.33
CA ALA A 235 8.07 -28.30 -14.22
C ALA A 235 7.28 -28.05 -12.92
N VAL A 236 7.97 -27.86 -11.79
CA VAL A 236 7.35 -27.49 -10.51
C VAL A 236 6.61 -26.17 -10.61
N ASP A 237 7.23 -25.13 -11.18
CA ASP A 237 6.61 -23.81 -11.38
C ASP A 237 5.36 -23.91 -12.27
N GLY A 238 5.42 -24.73 -13.33
CA GLY A 238 4.28 -24.99 -14.18
C GLY A 238 3.12 -25.72 -13.46
N LEU A 239 3.44 -26.70 -12.60
CA LEU A 239 2.43 -27.37 -11.78
C LEU A 239 1.85 -26.43 -10.71
N GLN A 240 2.64 -25.54 -10.12
CA GLN A 240 2.15 -24.53 -9.20
C GLN A 240 1.19 -23.54 -9.91
N LYS A 241 1.54 -23.12 -11.13
CA LYS A 241 0.64 -22.31 -11.98
C LYS A 241 -0.66 -23.04 -12.30
N LEU A 242 -0.58 -24.32 -12.64
CA LEU A 242 -1.75 -25.16 -12.86
C LEU A 242 -2.59 -25.29 -11.58
N ALA A 243 -1.96 -25.52 -10.42
CA ALA A 243 -2.65 -25.62 -9.13
C ALA A 243 -3.43 -24.35 -8.77
N LYS A 244 -2.94 -23.18 -9.18
CA LYS A 244 -3.66 -21.92 -8.99
C LYS A 244 -4.93 -21.83 -9.84
N ALA A 245 -4.91 -22.37 -11.04
CA ALA A 245 -6.06 -22.36 -11.97
C ALA A 245 -7.01 -23.55 -11.73
N ASP A 246 -6.44 -24.73 -11.53
CA ASP A 246 -7.15 -26.01 -11.32
C ASP A 246 -6.35 -26.90 -10.37
N PRO A 247 -6.61 -26.82 -9.05
CA PRO A 247 -5.94 -27.66 -8.06
C PRO A 247 -6.12 -29.16 -8.30
N GLY A 248 -7.28 -29.57 -8.84
CA GLY A 248 -7.59 -30.98 -9.13
C GLY A 248 -6.73 -31.53 -10.26
N ALA A 249 -6.59 -30.79 -11.35
CA ALA A 249 -5.71 -31.16 -12.46
C ALA A 249 -4.24 -31.25 -12.04
N ALA A 250 -3.77 -30.30 -11.21
CA ALA A 250 -2.41 -30.34 -10.69
C ALA A 250 -2.15 -31.57 -9.78
N GLU A 251 -3.12 -31.92 -8.94
CA GLU A 251 -3.05 -33.10 -8.07
C GLU A 251 -2.96 -34.41 -8.87
N LEU A 252 -3.69 -34.53 -9.96
CA LEU A 252 -3.67 -35.70 -10.85
C LEU A 252 -2.35 -35.84 -11.63
N GLN A 253 -1.73 -34.71 -11.99
CA GLN A 253 -0.50 -34.69 -12.78
C GLN A 253 0.77 -34.84 -11.93
N LEU A 254 0.80 -34.38 -10.70
CA LEU A 254 1.98 -34.38 -9.85
C LEU A 254 2.71 -35.73 -9.76
N PRO A 255 2.04 -36.89 -9.56
CA PRO A 255 2.72 -38.17 -9.50
C PRO A 255 3.46 -38.54 -10.79
N GLN A 256 2.89 -38.21 -11.96
CA GLN A 256 3.50 -38.47 -13.27
C GLN A 256 4.80 -37.66 -13.45
N TYR A 257 4.77 -36.37 -13.09
CA TYR A 257 5.93 -35.49 -13.16
C TYR A 257 7.00 -35.91 -12.12
N ALA A 258 6.59 -36.30 -10.91
CA ALA A 258 7.48 -36.76 -9.88
C ALA A 258 8.27 -38.00 -10.34
N GLN A 259 7.62 -38.95 -10.97
CA GLN A 259 8.26 -40.14 -11.53
C GLN A 259 9.16 -39.82 -12.73
N ALA A 260 8.63 -39.05 -13.69
CA ALA A 260 9.32 -38.77 -14.95
C ALA A 260 10.60 -37.97 -14.72
N LEU A 261 10.56 -36.94 -13.87
CA LEU A 261 11.69 -36.02 -13.65
C LEU A 261 12.50 -36.32 -12.38
N GLY A 262 12.01 -37.23 -11.51
CA GLY A 262 12.62 -37.52 -10.22
C GLY A 262 12.53 -36.34 -9.25
N LEU A 263 11.31 -35.79 -9.05
CA LEU A 263 11.09 -34.67 -8.14
C LEU A 263 11.37 -35.09 -6.69
N SER A 264 12.13 -34.29 -5.97
CA SER A 264 12.38 -34.49 -4.54
C SER A 264 11.08 -34.29 -3.72
N ALA A 265 11.09 -34.78 -2.47
CA ALA A 265 9.98 -34.54 -1.54
C ALA A 265 9.72 -33.04 -1.31
N GLU A 266 10.79 -32.21 -1.26
CA GLU A 266 10.67 -30.77 -1.15
C GLU A 266 9.97 -30.17 -2.38
N GLN A 267 10.38 -30.58 -3.58
CA GLN A 267 9.80 -30.10 -4.85
C GLN A 267 8.32 -30.49 -4.97
N GLN A 268 7.97 -31.73 -4.59
CA GLN A 268 6.57 -32.17 -4.52
C GLN A 268 5.80 -31.37 -3.46
N GLY A 269 6.40 -31.08 -2.30
CA GLY A 269 5.83 -30.26 -1.23
C GLY A 269 5.43 -28.86 -1.70
N LYS A 270 6.23 -28.23 -2.57
CA LYS A 270 5.90 -26.91 -3.17
C LYS A 270 4.63 -26.96 -4.01
N VAL A 271 4.42 -28.03 -4.77
CA VAL A 271 3.21 -28.19 -5.58
C VAL A 271 2.00 -28.51 -4.71
N LEU A 272 2.16 -29.42 -3.73
CA LEU A 272 1.10 -29.75 -2.76
C LEU A 272 0.65 -28.53 -1.95
N TYR A 273 1.58 -27.65 -1.60
CA TYR A 273 1.28 -26.37 -0.96
C TYR A 273 0.31 -25.54 -1.79
N GLU A 274 0.60 -25.32 -3.07
CA GLU A 274 -0.27 -24.53 -3.94
C GLU A 274 -1.63 -25.22 -4.18
N ILE A 275 -1.65 -26.54 -4.35
CA ILE A 275 -2.89 -27.31 -4.46
C ILE A 275 -3.76 -27.08 -3.22
N ALA A 276 -3.19 -27.21 -2.02
CA ALA A 276 -3.92 -27.02 -0.77
C ALA A 276 -4.38 -25.57 -0.62
N LEU A 277 -3.49 -24.60 -0.88
CA LEU A 277 -3.77 -23.18 -0.74
C LEU A 277 -4.95 -22.73 -1.59
N TRP A 278 -4.95 -23.06 -2.89
CA TRP A 278 -6.01 -22.61 -3.80
C TRP A 278 -7.33 -23.36 -3.60
N THR A 279 -7.27 -24.57 -3.05
CA THR A 279 -8.46 -25.30 -2.62
C THR A 279 -9.08 -24.64 -1.39
N VAL A 280 -8.29 -24.38 -0.34
CA VAL A 280 -8.78 -23.85 0.93
C VAL A 280 -9.18 -22.37 0.86
N ALA A 281 -8.54 -21.58 0.00
CA ALA A 281 -8.89 -20.17 -0.19
C ALA A 281 -10.36 -19.97 -0.60
N SER A 282 -10.99 -20.99 -1.19
CA SER A 282 -12.41 -21.02 -1.53
C SER A 282 -13.24 -21.97 -0.65
N TYR A 283 -12.66 -22.59 0.36
CA TYR A 283 -13.31 -23.61 1.22
C TYR A 283 -13.97 -24.74 0.41
N LEU A 284 -13.28 -25.23 -0.62
CA LEU A 284 -13.77 -26.37 -1.41
C LEU A 284 -13.80 -27.67 -0.58
N PRO A 285 -14.61 -28.66 -0.92
CA PRO A 285 -14.80 -29.87 -0.12
C PRO A 285 -13.52 -30.63 0.24
N ASP A 286 -12.53 -30.66 -0.66
CA ASP A 286 -11.25 -31.35 -0.44
C ASP A 286 -10.23 -30.58 0.42
N SER A 287 -10.59 -29.42 0.97
CA SER A 287 -9.65 -28.53 1.67
C SER A 287 -8.91 -29.22 2.81
N ALA A 288 -9.60 -29.92 3.69
CA ALA A 288 -8.98 -30.61 4.82
C ALA A 288 -8.02 -31.73 4.35
N ARG A 289 -8.41 -32.52 3.37
CA ARG A 289 -7.60 -33.62 2.81
C ARG A 289 -6.33 -33.09 2.15
N ARG A 290 -6.47 -32.06 1.32
CA ARG A 290 -5.33 -31.46 0.61
C ARG A 290 -4.37 -30.75 1.54
N LEU A 291 -4.87 -30.08 2.57
CA LEU A 291 -4.01 -29.52 3.64
C LEU A 291 -3.25 -30.62 4.38
N ALA A 292 -3.89 -31.75 4.70
CA ALA A 292 -3.23 -32.88 5.36
C ALA A 292 -2.16 -33.56 4.48
N ALA A 293 -2.26 -33.46 3.16
CA ALA A 293 -1.27 -34.01 2.22
C ALA A 293 0.01 -33.17 2.11
N VAL A 294 0.01 -31.91 2.56
CA VAL A 294 1.21 -31.07 2.55
C VAL A 294 2.17 -31.48 3.67
N PRO A 295 3.45 -31.76 3.37
CA PRO A 295 4.43 -32.03 4.41
C PRO A 295 4.57 -30.84 5.39
N GLU A 296 4.71 -31.09 6.68
CA GLU A 296 4.86 -30.04 7.69
C GLU A 296 6.07 -29.09 7.40
N SER A 297 7.13 -29.62 6.78
CA SER A 297 8.28 -28.83 6.34
C SER A 297 7.98 -27.81 5.24
N ALA A 298 6.86 -27.93 4.54
CA ALA A 298 6.40 -27.00 3.51
C ALA A 298 5.36 -25.99 4.03
N TYR A 299 4.96 -26.10 5.31
CA TYR A 299 4.06 -25.12 5.93
C TYR A 299 4.79 -23.83 6.24
N ASP A 300 4.23 -22.72 5.79
CA ASP A 300 4.55 -21.36 6.23
C ASP A 300 3.42 -20.79 7.13
N GLU A 301 3.61 -19.56 7.59
CA GLU A 301 2.60 -18.87 8.43
C GLU A 301 1.23 -18.81 7.74
N ARG A 302 1.22 -18.58 6.43
CA ARG A 302 -0.02 -18.47 5.63
C ARG A 302 -0.81 -19.79 5.60
N LEU A 303 -0.11 -20.92 5.41
CA LEU A 303 -0.79 -22.21 5.33
C LEU A 303 -1.24 -22.70 6.71
N HIS A 304 -0.48 -22.39 7.78
CA HIS A 304 -0.91 -22.61 9.17
C HIS A 304 -2.21 -21.86 9.49
N GLU A 305 -2.32 -20.59 9.07
CA GLU A 305 -3.55 -19.82 9.21
C GLU A 305 -4.73 -20.46 8.46
N TRP A 306 -4.51 -20.88 7.22
CA TRP A 306 -5.56 -21.50 6.43
C TRP A 306 -6.00 -22.85 7.00
N ARG A 307 -5.09 -23.68 7.49
CA ARG A 307 -5.43 -24.94 8.18
C ARG A 307 -6.34 -24.69 9.39
N THR A 308 -6.04 -23.66 10.16
CA THR A 308 -6.84 -23.28 11.32
C THR A 308 -8.23 -22.77 10.91
N ARG A 309 -8.27 -21.84 9.93
CA ARG A 309 -9.54 -21.28 9.42
C ARG A 309 -10.43 -22.34 8.78
N GLU A 310 -9.83 -23.27 8.09
CA GLU A 310 -10.55 -24.38 7.47
C GLU A 310 -11.29 -25.21 8.51
N ALA A 311 -10.59 -25.62 9.56
CA ALA A 311 -11.20 -26.37 10.65
C ALA A 311 -12.28 -25.55 11.39
N MET A 312 -12.03 -24.25 11.63
CA MET A 312 -13.05 -23.34 12.17
C MET A 312 -14.27 -23.25 11.26
N ALA A 313 -14.07 -23.14 9.94
CA ALA A 313 -15.15 -22.99 8.97
C ALA A 313 -16.05 -24.23 8.87
N ARG A 314 -15.53 -25.41 9.18
CA ARG A 314 -16.29 -26.65 9.31
C ARG A 314 -16.94 -26.84 10.70
N GLY A 315 -16.63 -25.97 11.67
CA GLY A 315 -17.04 -26.14 13.05
C GLY A 315 -16.31 -27.27 13.80
N ASP A 316 -15.17 -27.72 13.28
CA ASP A 316 -14.33 -28.74 13.90
C ASP A 316 -13.35 -28.09 14.90
N TRP A 317 -13.89 -27.75 16.06
CA TRP A 317 -13.16 -27.01 17.10
C TRP A 317 -11.92 -27.75 17.62
N PRO A 318 -11.97 -29.11 17.83
CA PRO A 318 -10.76 -29.87 18.21
C PRO A 318 -9.66 -29.80 17.15
N ALA A 319 -10.01 -29.96 15.86
CA ALA A 319 -9.04 -29.86 14.78
C ALA A 319 -8.46 -28.44 14.67
N ALA A 320 -9.29 -27.40 14.82
CA ALA A 320 -8.84 -26.00 14.85
C ALA A 320 -7.85 -25.72 15.99
N LEU A 321 -8.13 -26.24 17.19
CA LEU A 321 -7.22 -26.11 18.34
C LEU A 321 -5.88 -26.83 18.07
N THR A 322 -5.93 -28.01 17.47
CA THR A 322 -4.72 -28.74 17.08
C THR A 322 -3.93 -27.98 16.04
N ALA A 323 -4.61 -27.35 15.05
CA ALA A 323 -3.97 -26.56 14.00
C ALA A 323 -3.27 -25.31 14.54
N ILE A 324 -3.88 -24.55 15.45
CA ILE A 324 -3.25 -23.41 16.12
C ILE A 324 -1.98 -23.83 16.87
N ARG A 325 -2.01 -24.96 17.57
CA ARG A 325 -0.87 -25.47 18.36
C ARG A 325 0.31 -25.92 17.49
N LYS A 326 0.10 -26.14 16.19
CA LYS A 326 1.15 -26.40 15.21
C LYS A 326 1.78 -25.12 14.63
N MET A 327 1.23 -23.96 14.89
CA MET A 327 1.83 -22.69 14.46
C MET A 327 3.19 -22.47 15.15
N PRO A 328 4.17 -21.84 14.47
CA PRO A 328 5.38 -21.34 15.12
C PRO A 328 5.05 -20.43 16.31
N ALA A 329 5.90 -20.44 17.35
CA ALA A 329 5.65 -19.64 18.55
C ALA A 329 5.55 -18.14 18.24
N SER A 330 6.31 -17.61 17.30
CA SER A 330 6.25 -16.23 16.83
C SER A 330 4.85 -15.87 16.32
N GLN A 331 4.22 -16.73 15.53
CA GLN A 331 2.88 -16.54 15.01
C GLN A 331 1.81 -16.77 16.07
N ARG A 332 1.90 -17.87 16.83
CA ARG A 332 0.92 -18.25 17.85
C ARG A 332 0.81 -17.23 18.99
N ASN A 333 1.90 -16.51 19.28
CA ASN A 333 1.94 -15.49 20.32
C ASN A 333 1.31 -14.15 19.92
N ASP A 334 0.88 -13.96 18.70
CA ASP A 334 0.07 -12.80 18.28
C ASP A 334 -1.28 -12.78 19.02
N SER A 335 -1.80 -11.59 19.34
CA SER A 335 -3.07 -11.40 20.07
C SER A 335 -4.25 -12.11 19.39
N ARG A 336 -4.26 -12.19 18.08
CA ARG A 336 -5.27 -12.91 17.27
C ARG A 336 -5.29 -14.39 17.59
N TRP A 337 -4.14 -15.06 17.54
CA TRP A 337 -4.09 -16.51 17.73
C TRP A 337 -4.21 -16.90 19.20
N ARG A 338 -3.74 -16.07 20.14
CA ARG A 338 -4.05 -16.20 21.58
C ARG A 338 -5.54 -16.11 21.85
N TRP A 339 -6.24 -15.15 21.23
CA TRP A 339 -7.69 -15.05 21.34
C TRP A 339 -8.37 -16.31 20.84
N PHE A 340 -8.09 -16.76 19.61
CA PHE A 340 -8.74 -17.93 19.04
C PHE A 340 -8.36 -19.23 19.74
N GLU A 341 -7.13 -19.40 20.23
CA GLU A 341 -6.77 -20.56 21.04
C GLU A 341 -7.60 -20.59 22.33
N GLY A 342 -7.77 -19.44 23.01
CA GLY A 342 -8.64 -19.32 24.18
C GLY A 342 -10.11 -19.66 23.85
N ARG A 343 -10.65 -19.14 22.75
CA ARG A 343 -12.03 -19.45 22.28
C ARG A 343 -12.22 -20.94 21.96
N LEU A 344 -11.23 -21.55 21.32
CA LEU A 344 -11.27 -22.97 20.99
C LEU A 344 -11.14 -23.86 22.23
N LEU A 345 -10.37 -23.46 23.22
CA LEU A 345 -10.35 -24.13 24.53
C LEU A 345 -11.73 -24.10 25.20
N GLU A 346 -12.45 -22.99 25.16
CA GLU A 346 -13.84 -22.92 25.63
C GLU A 346 -14.76 -23.88 24.85
N LYS A 347 -14.69 -23.84 23.52
CA LYS A 347 -15.51 -24.71 22.64
C LYS A 347 -15.21 -26.21 22.83
N THR A 348 -14.03 -26.55 23.34
CA THR A 348 -13.60 -27.94 23.61
C THR A 348 -13.66 -28.32 25.10
N GLY A 349 -14.35 -27.52 25.95
CA GLY A 349 -14.60 -27.84 27.36
C GLY A 349 -13.42 -27.58 28.29
N LYS A 350 -12.47 -26.72 27.94
CA LYS A 350 -11.28 -26.39 28.72
C LYS A 350 -11.17 -24.89 29.07
N PRO A 351 -12.22 -24.22 29.56
CA PRO A 351 -12.24 -22.77 29.75
C PRO A 351 -11.20 -22.26 30.74
N ALA A 352 -10.78 -23.08 31.70
CA ALA A 352 -9.77 -22.69 32.70
C ALA A 352 -8.40 -22.38 32.01
N GLU A 353 -8.03 -23.12 30.96
CA GLU A 353 -6.78 -22.91 30.23
C GLU A 353 -6.81 -21.62 29.38
N ALA A 354 -7.98 -21.08 29.04
CA ALA A 354 -8.15 -19.93 28.17
C ALA A 354 -7.76 -18.59 28.84
N THR A 355 -7.90 -18.49 30.18
CA THR A 355 -7.75 -17.22 30.90
C THR A 355 -6.37 -16.58 30.72
N ALA A 356 -5.30 -17.36 30.75
CA ALA A 356 -3.93 -16.85 30.56
C ALA A 356 -3.73 -16.29 29.16
N LEU A 357 -4.30 -16.92 28.13
CA LEU A 357 -4.24 -16.48 26.74
C LEU A 357 -4.98 -15.16 26.54
N TYR A 358 -6.17 -15.01 27.14
CA TYR A 358 -6.92 -13.76 27.11
C TYR A 358 -6.18 -12.62 27.80
N ARG A 359 -5.56 -12.87 28.99
CA ARG A 359 -4.73 -11.85 29.64
C ARG A 359 -3.59 -11.38 28.77
N ALA A 360 -2.90 -12.31 28.11
CA ALA A 360 -1.81 -11.96 27.22
C ALA A 360 -2.29 -11.18 25.98
N ALA A 361 -3.42 -11.57 25.37
CA ALA A 361 -4.00 -10.86 24.24
C ALA A 361 -4.49 -9.45 24.60
N ALA A 362 -5.10 -9.27 25.78
CA ALA A 362 -5.68 -8.00 26.26
C ALA A 362 -4.64 -6.88 26.46
N ASN A 363 -3.35 -7.21 26.46
CA ASN A 363 -2.27 -6.21 26.56
C ASN A 363 -2.02 -5.45 25.25
N GLU A 364 -2.64 -5.86 24.14
CA GLU A 364 -2.43 -5.26 22.83
C GLU A 364 -3.66 -4.45 22.38
N PRO A 365 -3.50 -3.21 21.87
CA PRO A 365 -4.59 -2.38 21.34
C PRO A 365 -5.03 -2.82 19.95
N THR A 366 -5.45 -4.07 19.84
CA THR A 366 -5.90 -4.73 18.59
C THR A 366 -7.36 -5.16 18.72
N PHE A 367 -7.98 -5.54 17.60
CA PHE A 367 -9.33 -6.11 17.60
C PHE A 367 -9.46 -7.28 18.60
N HIS A 368 -8.53 -8.22 18.55
CA HIS A 368 -8.57 -9.40 19.42
C HIS A 368 -8.18 -9.07 20.86
N GLY A 369 -7.28 -8.10 21.07
CA GLY A 369 -6.93 -7.61 22.39
C GLY A 369 -8.12 -6.92 23.08
N PHE A 370 -8.89 -6.12 22.35
CA PHE A 370 -10.12 -5.50 22.88
C PHE A 370 -11.19 -6.57 23.21
N LEU A 371 -11.39 -7.58 22.35
CA LEU A 371 -12.29 -8.70 22.66
C LEU A 371 -11.84 -9.47 23.91
N ALA A 372 -10.55 -9.70 24.07
CA ALA A 372 -9.99 -10.37 25.23
C ALA A 372 -10.21 -9.55 26.54
N ALA A 373 -10.00 -8.24 26.47
CA ALA A 373 -10.30 -7.33 27.57
C ALA A 373 -11.80 -7.28 27.91
N ASP A 374 -12.69 -7.38 26.90
CA ASP A 374 -14.13 -7.51 27.12
C ASP A 374 -14.46 -8.79 27.86
N LYS A 375 -13.90 -9.90 27.43
CA LYS A 375 -14.09 -11.23 28.04
C LYS A 375 -13.66 -11.27 29.50
N LEU A 376 -12.55 -10.60 29.81
CA LEU A 376 -11.99 -10.48 31.15
C LEU A 376 -12.65 -9.38 32.03
N LYS A 377 -13.54 -8.57 31.44
CA LYS A 377 -14.14 -7.38 32.08
C LYS A 377 -13.08 -6.37 32.56
N GLN A 378 -11.96 -6.26 31.85
CA GLN A 378 -10.85 -5.35 32.17
C GLN A 378 -10.92 -4.06 31.34
N PRO A 379 -10.30 -2.95 31.77
CA PRO A 379 -10.06 -1.78 30.92
C PRO A 379 -9.31 -2.15 29.65
N TYR A 380 -9.47 -1.35 28.60
CA TYR A 380 -8.69 -1.52 27.40
C TYR A 380 -7.26 -1.02 27.59
N THR A 381 -6.28 -1.76 27.10
CA THR A 381 -4.88 -1.32 27.08
C THR A 381 -4.67 -0.36 25.93
N LEU A 382 -4.35 0.89 26.25
CA LEU A 382 -3.95 1.91 25.29
C LEU A 382 -2.95 2.84 25.98
N CYS A 383 -1.73 2.94 25.44
CA CYS A 383 -0.64 3.71 26.03
C CYS A 383 -0.21 4.84 25.08
N PRO A 384 -0.88 6.01 25.07
CA PRO A 384 -0.44 7.13 24.28
C PRO A 384 0.99 7.54 24.61
N TRP A 385 1.77 7.84 23.60
CA TRP A 385 3.09 8.41 23.77
C TRP A 385 3.06 9.91 23.51
N ASN A 386 3.65 10.68 24.42
CA ASN A 386 3.90 12.12 24.25
C ASN A 386 5.41 12.37 24.35
N PRO A 387 6.09 12.64 23.24
CA PRO A 387 7.54 12.83 23.22
C PRO A 387 8.03 14.12 23.91
N GLY A 388 7.14 15.06 24.24
CA GLY A 388 7.50 16.31 24.91
C GLY A 388 8.29 17.28 24.04
N ASP A 389 8.14 17.24 22.73
CA ASP A 389 8.88 18.08 21.78
C ASP A 389 8.62 19.58 22.02
N SER A 390 9.69 20.39 22.00
CA SER A 390 9.59 21.84 22.22
C SER A 390 8.95 22.57 21.03
N ALA A 391 8.28 23.69 21.32
CA ALA A 391 7.72 24.54 20.27
C ALA A 391 8.81 25.07 19.31
N ALA A 392 10.03 25.30 19.80
CA ALA A 392 11.16 25.74 18.99
C ALA A 392 11.60 24.65 17.99
N ALA A 393 11.69 23.38 18.41
CA ALA A 393 12.00 22.27 17.54
C ALA A 393 10.93 22.09 16.44
N LYS A 394 9.64 22.15 16.81
CA LYS A 394 8.51 22.10 15.86
C LYS A 394 8.59 23.22 14.83
N ALA A 395 8.83 24.46 15.27
CA ALA A 395 8.97 25.62 14.39
C ALA A 395 10.20 25.52 13.47
N SER A 396 11.30 24.93 13.95
CA SER A 396 12.50 24.70 13.14
C SER A 396 12.21 23.74 11.99
N VAL A 397 11.61 22.60 12.27
CA VAL A 397 11.25 21.59 11.24
C VAL A 397 10.21 22.15 10.26
N ALA A 398 9.21 22.90 10.74
CA ALA A 398 8.19 23.51 9.89
C ALA A 398 8.76 24.53 8.88
N ARG A 399 9.95 25.08 9.13
CA ARG A 399 10.64 26.02 8.23
C ARG A 399 11.63 25.34 7.29
N ASP A 400 11.82 24.02 7.35
CA ASP A 400 12.69 23.34 6.38
C ASP A 400 12.20 23.61 4.96
N PRO A 401 13.05 24.10 4.04
CA PRO A 401 12.59 24.51 2.71
C PRO A 401 11.98 23.38 1.87
N ALA A 402 12.48 22.14 1.99
CA ALA A 402 11.91 21.01 1.26
C ALA A 402 10.55 20.60 1.87
N LEU A 403 10.43 20.62 3.20
CA LEU A 403 9.15 20.34 3.85
C LEU A 403 8.10 21.41 3.50
N VAL A 404 8.49 22.69 3.47
CA VAL A 404 7.61 23.77 3.00
C VAL A 404 7.13 23.51 1.58
N ARG A 405 8.04 23.19 0.64
CA ARG A 405 7.66 22.85 -0.74
C ARG A 405 6.76 21.61 -0.80
N ALA A 406 7.03 20.59 0.01
CA ALA A 406 6.20 19.40 0.09
C ALA A 406 4.76 19.72 0.50
N ILE A 407 4.58 20.53 1.55
CA ILE A 407 3.26 20.95 2.03
C ILE A 407 2.54 21.80 0.98
N GLU A 408 3.21 22.79 0.38
CA GLU A 408 2.59 23.62 -0.65
C GLU A 408 2.18 22.81 -1.89
N LEU A 409 3.00 21.86 -2.33
CA LEU A 409 2.64 20.94 -3.41
C LEU A 409 1.45 20.04 -3.06
N PHE A 410 1.37 19.57 -1.81
CA PHE A 410 0.21 18.83 -1.34
C PHE A 410 -1.07 19.69 -1.39
N LYS A 411 -0.98 20.94 -0.93
CA LYS A 411 -2.11 21.90 -0.92
C LYS A 411 -2.63 22.25 -2.32
N ILE A 412 -1.74 22.26 -3.33
CA ILE A 412 -2.15 22.50 -4.73
C ILE A 412 -2.41 21.19 -5.51
N GLU A 413 -2.60 20.07 -4.82
CA GLU A 413 -2.97 18.76 -5.39
C GLU A 413 -1.93 18.20 -6.38
N ARG A 414 -0.64 18.33 -6.03
CA ARG A 414 0.49 17.70 -6.74
C ARG A 414 1.16 16.60 -5.87
N PRO A 415 0.43 15.51 -5.51
CA PRO A 415 0.87 14.56 -4.49
C PRO A 415 2.17 13.82 -4.86
N SER A 416 2.42 13.54 -6.12
CA SER A 416 3.67 12.89 -6.57
C SER A 416 4.89 13.79 -6.40
N TRP A 417 4.76 15.09 -6.64
CA TRP A 417 5.82 16.05 -6.43
C TRP A 417 6.00 16.35 -4.93
N ALA A 418 4.89 16.47 -4.20
CA ALA A 418 4.90 16.59 -2.75
C ALA A 418 5.67 15.43 -2.09
N ALA A 419 5.43 14.19 -2.54
CA ALA A 419 6.15 13.02 -2.03
C ALA A 419 7.67 13.06 -2.31
N ARG A 420 8.11 13.65 -3.42
CA ARG A 420 9.54 13.82 -3.73
C ARG A 420 10.21 14.84 -2.82
N GLU A 421 9.58 15.99 -2.60
CA GLU A 421 10.08 17.01 -1.65
C GLU A 421 10.04 16.49 -0.20
N TRP A 422 9.01 15.75 0.15
CA TRP A 422 8.94 15.04 1.44
C TRP A 422 10.13 14.09 1.63
N ALA A 423 10.38 13.22 0.65
CA ALA A 423 11.51 12.31 0.70
C ALA A 423 12.85 13.04 0.81
N GLU A 424 13.02 14.16 0.09
CA GLU A 424 14.19 15.02 0.16
C GLU A 424 14.40 15.60 1.58
N ALA A 425 13.33 16.12 2.21
CA ALA A 425 13.40 16.62 3.59
C ALA A 425 13.85 15.51 4.55
N LEU A 426 13.27 14.32 4.43
CA LEU A 426 13.57 13.20 5.32
C LEU A 426 15.02 12.68 5.23
N THR A 427 15.73 12.93 4.13
CA THR A 427 17.16 12.55 4.03
C THR A 427 18.05 13.26 5.03
N ARG A 428 17.61 14.43 5.53
CA ARG A 428 18.36 15.27 6.46
C ARG A 428 17.88 15.19 7.90
N PHE A 429 16.68 14.60 8.12
CA PHE A 429 16.04 14.58 9.42
C PHE A 429 16.44 13.36 10.24
N ASP A 430 16.72 13.57 11.50
CA ASP A 430 16.76 12.52 12.51
C ASP A 430 15.35 12.00 12.86
N ASP A 431 15.26 10.99 13.72
CA ASP A 431 13.98 10.35 14.08
C ASP A 431 13.01 11.34 14.74
N SER A 432 13.52 12.28 15.57
CA SER A 432 12.69 13.31 16.20
C SER A 432 12.16 14.29 15.17
N GLN A 433 13.03 14.77 14.29
CA GLN A 433 12.66 15.69 13.21
C GLN A 433 11.68 15.05 12.21
N ARG A 434 11.85 13.75 11.88
CA ARG A 434 10.88 13.01 11.05
C ARG A 434 9.51 12.94 11.69
N ARG A 435 9.44 12.67 12.99
CA ARG A 435 8.19 12.68 13.75
C ARG A 435 7.53 14.07 13.72
N LEU A 436 8.31 15.13 13.94
CA LEU A 436 7.83 16.50 13.87
C LEU A 436 7.36 16.90 12.48
N ALA A 437 8.02 16.43 11.42
CA ALA A 437 7.57 16.63 10.05
C ALA A 437 6.19 15.99 9.80
N VAL A 438 5.94 14.81 10.37
CA VAL A 438 4.62 14.17 10.33
C VAL A 438 3.56 15.02 11.07
N GLU A 439 3.90 15.63 12.19
CA GLU A 439 3.00 16.55 12.90
C GLU A 439 2.69 17.79 12.04
N VAL A 440 3.69 18.36 11.36
CA VAL A 440 3.51 19.49 10.42
C VAL A 440 2.59 19.06 9.27
N ALA A 441 2.80 17.89 8.69
CA ALA A 441 1.95 17.36 7.63
C ALA A 441 0.50 17.18 8.10
N SER A 442 0.29 16.58 9.28
CA SER A 442 -1.02 16.39 9.90
C SER A 442 -1.75 17.72 10.14
N ASN A 443 -1.07 18.73 10.67
CA ASN A 443 -1.62 20.07 10.88
C ASN A 443 -2.02 20.77 9.57
N ASN A 444 -1.49 20.29 8.45
CA ASN A 444 -1.84 20.76 7.11
C ASN A 444 -2.84 19.84 6.37
N GLY A 445 -3.43 18.87 7.04
CA GLY A 445 -4.41 17.93 6.46
C GLY A 445 -3.80 16.78 5.68
N TRP A 446 -2.48 16.58 5.75
CA TRP A 446 -1.79 15.49 5.08
C TRP A 446 -1.61 14.30 6.05
N PHE A 447 -2.70 13.60 6.34
CA PHE A 447 -2.78 12.62 7.44
C PHE A 447 -2.11 11.27 7.15
N ASP A 448 -1.96 10.88 5.88
CA ASP A 448 -1.38 9.59 5.52
C ASP A 448 0.10 9.46 5.93
N ARG A 449 0.81 10.59 6.12
CA ARG A 449 2.19 10.61 6.60
C ARG A 449 2.33 9.93 7.96
N ALA A 450 1.37 10.11 8.86
CA ALA A 450 1.34 9.46 10.17
C ALA A 450 1.22 7.92 10.09
N VAL A 451 0.70 7.39 9.00
CA VAL A 451 0.56 5.95 8.77
C VAL A 451 1.79 5.35 8.11
N PHE A 452 2.34 6.06 7.12
CA PHE A 452 3.41 5.52 6.29
C PHE A 452 4.83 5.84 6.82
N ALA A 453 5.00 6.92 7.58
CA ALA A 453 6.30 7.32 8.10
C ALA A 453 6.56 6.87 9.54
N LEU A 454 5.53 6.73 10.38
CA LEU A 454 5.64 6.33 11.78
C LEU A 454 5.47 4.80 11.92
N LYS A 455 6.57 4.07 12.12
CA LYS A 455 6.57 2.59 12.15
C LYS A 455 7.23 2.01 13.41
N GLY A 456 7.96 2.80 14.16
CA GLY A 456 8.60 2.37 15.40
C GLY A 456 7.57 2.03 16.50
N PRO A 457 7.85 1.09 17.42
CA PRO A 457 6.90 0.67 18.46
C PRO A 457 6.35 1.82 19.29
N GLN A 458 7.17 2.82 19.63
CA GLN A 458 6.72 4.03 20.33
C GLN A 458 5.90 4.95 19.41
N GLU A 459 6.30 5.10 18.14
CA GLU A 459 5.62 5.94 17.16
C GLU A 459 4.20 5.42 16.86
N LEU A 460 3.98 4.11 16.90
CA LEU A 460 2.65 3.51 16.78
C LEU A 460 1.69 3.95 17.89
N ARG A 461 2.20 4.50 18.99
CA ARG A 461 1.45 5.04 20.13
C ARG A 461 1.12 6.53 20.01
N LEU A 462 1.49 7.18 18.91
CA LEU A 462 1.10 8.56 18.60
C LEU A 462 -0.34 8.60 18.05
N TYR A 463 -1.31 8.21 18.88
CA TYR A 463 -2.71 8.06 18.44
C TYR A 463 -3.32 9.34 17.92
N ASN A 464 -2.90 10.51 18.43
CA ASN A 464 -3.40 11.80 17.97
C ASN A 464 -3.06 12.06 16.48
N LEU A 465 -1.89 11.63 16.02
CA LEU A 465 -1.47 11.76 14.62
C LEU A 465 -2.04 10.65 13.74
N ARG A 466 -2.11 9.41 14.26
CA ARG A 466 -2.54 8.24 13.50
C ARG A 466 -4.06 8.12 13.35
N PHE A 467 -4.80 8.76 14.26
CA PHE A 467 -6.26 8.80 14.29
C PHE A 467 -6.73 10.25 14.38
N PRO A 468 -6.60 11.05 13.31
CA PRO A 468 -6.96 12.47 13.35
C PRO A 468 -8.45 12.64 13.57
N LEU A 469 -8.84 13.68 14.32
CA LEU A 469 -10.22 14.17 14.38
C LEU A 469 -10.36 15.28 13.34
N HIS A 470 -11.05 14.98 12.25
CA HIS A 470 -11.27 15.90 11.14
C HIS A 470 -12.67 15.68 10.58
N HIS A 471 -13.33 16.74 10.09
CA HIS A 471 -14.74 16.72 9.69
C HIS A 471 -15.71 16.28 10.82
N ASP A 472 -15.36 16.53 12.10
CA ASP A 472 -16.13 16.03 13.26
C ASP A 472 -17.59 16.49 13.23
N ASP A 473 -17.86 17.75 12.90
CA ASP A 473 -19.22 18.28 12.84
C ASP A 473 -20.06 17.56 11.77
N THR A 474 -19.51 17.35 10.58
CA THR A 474 -20.19 16.61 9.50
C THR A 474 -20.40 15.15 9.88
N ILE A 475 -19.37 14.50 10.44
CA ILE A 475 -19.45 13.11 10.89
C ILE A 475 -20.56 12.95 11.95
N ARG A 476 -20.61 13.81 12.98
CA ARG A 476 -21.64 13.76 14.00
C ARG A 476 -23.04 14.02 13.46
N ARG A 477 -23.18 15.00 12.59
CA ARG A 477 -24.46 15.32 11.93
C ARG A 477 -24.99 14.15 11.12
N GLU A 478 -24.17 13.58 10.25
CA GLU A 478 -24.58 12.49 9.38
C GLU A 478 -24.74 11.16 10.15
N ALA A 479 -23.94 10.92 11.18
CA ALA A 479 -24.11 9.79 12.08
C ALA A 479 -25.47 9.87 12.82
N ALA A 480 -25.82 11.04 13.37
CA ALA A 480 -27.11 11.25 14.04
C ALA A 480 -28.29 11.08 13.06
N ARG A 481 -28.21 11.65 11.84
CA ARG A 481 -29.24 11.52 10.79
C ARG A 481 -29.52 10.05 10.44
N ASN A 482 -28.51 9.22 10.46
CA ASN A 482 -28.58 7.81 10.05
C ASN A 482 -28.63 6.84 11.24
N ALA A 483 -28.76 7.32 12.48
CA ALA A 483 -28.71 6.52 13.70
C ALA A 483 -27.52 5.55 13.74
N LEU A 484 -26.33 6.07 13.43
CA LEU A 484 -25.05 5.36 13.49
C LEU A 484 -24.10 6.01 14.49
N ASP A 485 -23.09 5.26 14.91
CA ASP A 485 -22.07 5.74 15.84
C ASP A 485 -21.03 6.63 15.10
N PRO A 486 -20.80 7.88 15.51
CA PRO A 486 -19.83 8.76 14.88
C PRO A 486 -18.40 8.20 14.95
N ALA A 487 -18.04 7.45 15.98
CA ALA A 487 -16.75 6.79 16.08
C ALA A 487 -16.55 5.71 14.99
N TRP A 488 -17.63 5.02 14.63
CA TRP A 488 -17.59 4.08 13.50
C TRP A 488 -17.40 4.81 12.17
N ILE A 489 -18.13 5.90 11.91
CA ILE A 489 -17.96 6.66 10.66
C ILE A 489 -16.53 7.19 10.54
N ALA A 490 -15.94 7.74 11.61
CA ALA A 490 -14.55 8.19 11.62
C ALA A 490 -13.57 7.02 11.34
N ALA A 491 -13.85 5.83 11.91
CA ALA A 491 -13.06 4.63 11.68
C ALA A 491 -13.11 4.15 10.22
N GLU A 492 -14.29 4.23 9.61
CA GLU A 492 -14.51 3.90 8.19
C GLU A 492 -13.69 4.83 7.29
N ILE A 493 -13.81 6.15 7.46
CA ILE A 493 -13.03 7.16 6.71
C ILE A 493 -11.52 6.91 6.90
N ARG A 494 -11.09 6.59 8.13
CA ARG A 494 -9.69 6.30 8.41
C ARG A 494 -9.20 5.03 7.71
N ALA A 495 -10.03 4.00 7.62
CA ALA A 495 -9.69 2.74 6.96
C ALA A 495 -9.67 2.87 5.43
N GLU A 496 -10.59 3.66 4.86
CA GLU A 496 -10.79 3.82 3.42
C GLU A 496 -9.78 4.78 2.77
N SER A 497 -9.57 5.95 3.34
CA SER A 497 -8.81 7.01 2.68
C SER A 497 -7.73 7.65 3.55
N ILE A 498 -7.66 7.34 4.83
CA ILE A 498 -6.83 8.09 5.80
C ILE A 498 -7.17 9.59 5.76
N PHE A 499 -8.44 9.91 5.66
CA PHE A 499 -8.96 11.28 5.53
C PHE A 499 -8.46 12.05 4.29
N ASN A 500 -8.10 11.37 3.21
CA ASN A 500 -7.76 12.03 1.96
C ASN A 500 -9.03 12.21 1.10
N PRO A 501 -9.55 13.45 0.93
CA PRO A 501 -10.76 13.69 0.15
C PRO A 501 -10.59 13.40 -1.35
N ASN A 502 -9.34 13.43 -1.85
CA ASN A 502 -9.00 13.17 -3.25
C ASN A 502 -8.58 11.71 -3.51
N ALA A 503 -8.80 10.80 -2.55
CA ALA A 503 -8.47 9.39 -2.73
C ALA A 503 -9.30 8.77 -3.86
N ARG A 504 -8.63 7.98 -4.71
CA ARG A 504 -9.27 7.19 -5.76
C ARG A 504 -8.61 5.82 -5.85
N SER A 505 -9.40 4.77 -5.72
CA SER A 505 -8.90 3.39 -5.81
C SER A 505 -8.77 2.93 -7.28
N PRO A 506 -8.02 1.84 -7.54
CA PRO A 506 -8.00 1.20 -8.86
C PRO A 506 -9.39 0.75 -9.33
N ALA A 507 -10.31 0.43 -8.42
CA ALA A 507 -11.70 0.10 -8.70
C ALA A 507 -12.60 1.32 -8.90
N ASN A 508 -12.02 2.53 -8.93
CA ASN A 508 -12.73 3.80 -9.09
C ASN A 508 -13.62 4.19 -7.89
N ALA A 509 -13.34 3.69 -6.69
CA ALA A 509 -13.94 4.23 -5.47
C ALA A 509 -13.30 5.59 -5.14
N MET A 510 -14.11 6.56 -4.66
CA MET A 510 -13.75 7.98 -4.62
C MET A 510 -14.02 8.63 -3.26
N GLY A 511 -13.12 9.52 -2.85
CA GLY A 511 -13.28 10.40 -1.70
C GLY A 511 -13.04 9.74 -0.35
N LEU A 512 -13.46 10.41 0.71
CA LEU A 512 -13.18 10.04 2.11
C LEU A 512 -13.62 8.62 2.48
N MET A 513 -14.83 8.23 2.09
CA MET A 513 -15.43 6.92 2.37
C MET A 513 -15.34 5.96 1.17
N GLN A 514 -14.53 6.27 0.15
CA GLN A 514 -14.28 5.43 -1.03
C GLN A 514 -15.58 4.89 -1.67
N VAL A 515 -16.50 5.80 -1.98
CA VAL A 515 -17.79 5.45 -2.58
C VAL A 515 -17.62 5.22 -4.08
N LEU A 516 -18.14 4.10 -4.60
CA LEU A 516 -18.20 3.86 -6.04
C LEU A 516 -19.20 4.83 -6.71
N PRO A 517 -18.92 5.39 -7.90
CA PRO A 517 -19.81 6.34 -8.59
C PRO A 517 -21.26 5.86 -8.76
N ALA A 518 -21.43 4.58 -9.11
CA ALA A 518 -22.78 4.00 -9.26
C ALA A 518 -23.53 3.93 -7.92
N THR A 519 -22.85 3.55 -6.84
CA THR A 519 -23.38 3.54 -5.47
C THR A 519 -23.73 4.97 -5.04
N GLY A 520 -22.82 5.92 -5.28
CA GLY A 520 -23.04 7.33 -4.96
C GLY A 520 -24.27 7.91 -5.64
N ALA A 521 -24.44 7.66 -6.94
CA ALA A 521 -25.61 8.11 -7.68
C ALA A 521 -26.93 7.48 -7.18
N SER A 522 -26.90 6.20 -6.80
CA SER A 522 -28.07 5.49 -6.27
C SER A 522 -28.46 6.01 -4.89
N VAL A 523 -27.49 6.14 -3.99
CA VAL A 523 -27.73 6.61 -2.61
C VAL A 523 -28.13 8.08 -2.61
N ALA A 524 -27.46 8.95 -3.38
CA ALA A 524 -27.83 10.38 -3.47
C ALA A 524 -29.30 10.56 -3.87
N ARG A 525 -29.79 9.78 -4.84
CA ARG A 525 -31.21 9.78 -5.22
C ARG A 525 -32.12 9.30 -4.09
N SER A 526 -31.74 8.22 -3.39
CA SER A 526 -32.58 7.64 -2.32
C SER A 526 -32.74 8.57 -1.11
N ILE A 527 -31.73 9.42 -0.83
CA ILE A 527 -31.78 10.41 0.27
C ILE A 527 -32.18 11.82 -0.18
N GLY A 528 -32.49 12.01 -1.46
CA GLY A 528 -32.91 13.32 -2.00
C GLY A 528 -31.77 14.36 -1.96
N LEU A 529 -30.52 13.98 -2.16
CA LEU A 529 -29.39 14.92 -2.10
C LEU A 529 -29.30 15.77 -3.37
N SER A 530 -29.90 16.96 -3.34
CA SER A 530 -30.03 17.88 -4.49
C SER A 530 -28.70 18.42 -5.03
N GLY A 531 -27.65 18.45 -4.20
CA GLY A 531 -26.28 18.91 -4.59
C GLY A 531 -25.43 17.89 -5.31
N TYR A 532 -25.91 16.67 -5.56
CA TYR A 532 -25.12 15.65 -6.22
C TYR A 532 -25.11 15.85 -7.75
N GLY A 533 -24.01 16.41 -8.27
CA GLY A 533 -23.81 16.70 -9.70
C GLY A 533 -23.07 15.59 -10.50
N GLY A 534 -22.96 14.39 -9.95
CA GLY A 534 -22.24 13.26 -10.57
C GLY A 534 -21.02 12.79 -9.81
N ALA A 535 -20.19 11.95 -10.42
CA ALA A 535 -19.06 11.29 -9.76
C ALA A 535 -18.05 12.28 -9.12
N SER A 536 -17.83 13.44 -9.72
CA SER A 536 -16.91 14.46 -9.17
C SER A 536 -17.37 15.02 -7.82
N SER A 537 -18.67 15.00 -7.52
CA SER A 537 -19.21 15.41 -6.21
C SER A 537 -18.72 14.49 -5.07
N LEU A 538 -18.23 13.29 -5.37
CA LEU A 538 -17.66 12.39 -4.38
C LEU A 538 -16.29 12.85 -3.83
N TYR A 539 -15.66 13.85 -4.41
CA TYR A 539 -14.48 14.50 -3.85
C TYR A 539 -14.82 15.64 -2.88
N ASP A 540 -16.08 16.10 -2.85
CA ASP A 540 -16.57 17.00 -1.81
C ASP A 540 -16.76 16.20 -0.51
N SER A 541 -16.11 16.64 0.56
CA SER A 541 -16.06 15.90 1.83
C SER A 541 -17.44 15.71 2.46
N ASP A 542 -18.26 16.76 2.50
CA ASP A 542 -19.58 16.71 3.13
C ASP A 542 -20.54 15.81 2.34
N THR A 543 -20.53 15.93 1.02
CA THR A 543 -21.27 15.06 0.11
C THR A 543 -20.86 13.59 0.25
N ASN A 544 -19.55 13.33 0.31
CA ASN A 544 -19.03 11.96 0.43
C ASN A 544 -19.41 11.31 1.75
N ILE A 545 -19.25 12.05 2.87
CA ILE A 545 -19.64 11.56 4.21
C ILE A 545 -21.15 11.32 4.27
N ALA A 546 -21.98 12.22 3.74
CA ALA A 546 -23.45 12.05 3.72
C ALA A 546 -23.86 10.78 2.95
N ILE A 547 -23.31 10.58 1.75
CA ILE A 547 -23.59 9.40 0.91
C ILE A 547 -23.06 8.12 1.56
N GLY A 548 -21.79 8.10 2.00
CA GLY A 548 -21.18 6.93 2.59
C GLY A 548 -21.89 6.48 3.88
N THR A 549 -22.27 7.43 4.73
CA THR A 549 -23.00 7.15 5.98
C THR A 549 -24.41 6.64 5.70
N ALA A 550 -25.12 7.22 4.73
CA ALA A 550 -26.43 6.73 4.31
C ALA A 550 -26.36 5.32 3.69
N TYR A 551 -25.30 5.02 2.93
CA TYR A 551 -25.07 3.66 2.40
C TYR A 551 -24.81 2.65 3.52
N LEU A 552 -24.01 3.01 4.53
CA LEU A 552 -23.85 2.17 5.72
C LEU A 552 -25.18 1.89 6.41
N ARG A 553 -26.08 2.89 6.52
CA ARG A 553 -27.41 2.69 7.09
C ARG A 553 -28.25 1.71 6.25
N GLN A 554 -28.27 1.85 4.93
CA GLN A 554 -28.97 0.91 4.04
C GLN A 554 -28.45 -0.53 4.21
N LEU A 555 -27.14 -0.69 4.36
CA LEU A 555 -26.55 -2.01 4.62
C LEU A 555 -26.91 -2.54 6.03
N MET A 556 -26.91 -1.67 7.06
CA MET A 556 -27.36 -2.03 8.42
C MET A 556 -28.79 -2.56 8.41
N ASP A 557 -29.71 -1.88 7.70
CA ASP A 557 -31.11 -2.32 7.57
C ASP A 557 -31.20 -3.68 6.86
N LYS A 558 -30.40 -3.84 5.78
CA LYS A 558 -30.34 -5.11 5.03
C LYS A 558 -29.82 -6.28 5.86
N TYR A 559 -28.88 -6.04 6.76
CA TYR A 559 -28.22 -7.09 7.56
C TYR A 559 -28.66 -7.10 9.04
N SER A 560 -29.95 -6.77 9.28
CA SER A 560 -30.62 -6.90 10.58
C SER A 560 -29.88 -6.18 11.72
N GLY A 561 -29.26 -5.03 11.43
CA GLY A 561 -28.59 -4.21 12.41
C GLY A 561 -27.25 -4.79 12.92
N LEU A 562 -26.58 -5.64 12.16
CA LEU A 562 -25.30 -6.25 12.53
C LEU A 562 -24.10 -5.51 11.93
N PRO A 563 -23.36 -4.67 12.68
CA PRO A 563 -22.25 -3.89 12.18
C PRO A 563 -21.14 -4.71 11.53
N TYR A 564 -20.74 -5.84 12.14
CA TYR A 564 -19.66 -6.68 11.57
C TYR A 564 -19.99 -7.22 10.18
N VAL A 565 -21.27 -7.53 9.91
CA VAL A 565 -21.73 -7.96 8.58
C VAL A 565 -21.83 -6.78 7.63
N THR A 566 -22.31 -5.64 8.13
CA THR A 566 -22.43 -4.38 7.38
C THR A 566 -21.07 -3.91 6.86
N ILE A 567 -20.04 -3.89 7.72
CA ILE A 567 -18.67 -3.53 7.36
C ILE A 567 -18.12 -4.49 6.29
N ALA A 568 -18.38 -5.80 6.42
CA ALA A 568 -17.99 -6.77 5.40
C ALA A 568 -18.68 -6.50 4.05
N ALA A 569 -19.96 -6.14 4.07
CA ALA A 569 -20.73 -5.83 2.87
C ALA A 569 -20.33 -4.50 2.22
N TYR A 570 -19.90 -3.53 3.03
CA TYR A 570 -19.37 -2.26 2.54
C TYR A 570 -18.10 -2.48 1.70
N ASN A 571 -17.17 -3.28 2.21
CA ASN A 571 -15.89 -3.58 1.56
C ASN A 571 -16.01 -4.58 0.38
N ALA A 572 -16.64 -5.73 0.60
CA ALA A 572 -16.71 -6.82 -0.40
C ALA A 572 -17.93 -6.77 -1.31
N GLY A 573 -18.91 -5.98 -0.95
CA GLY A 573 -20.23 -5.95 -1.59
C GLY A 573 -21.21 -6.98 -1.01
N PRO A 574 -22.51 -6.79 -1.31
CA PRO A 574 -23.59 -7.62 -0.74
C PRO A 574 -23.54 -9.10 -1.14
N THR A 575 -23.12 -9.44 -2.36
CA THR A 575 -23.16 -10.82 -2.88
C THR A 575 -22.20 -11.77 -2.15
N PRO A 576 -20.89 -11.46 -2.00
CA PRO A 576 -20.01 -12.31 -1.19
C PRO A 576 -20.46 -12.40 0.27
N THR A 577 -20.93 -11.32 0.85
CA THR A 577 -21.38 -11.26 2.25
C THR A 577 -22.58 -12.17 2.49
N ALA A 578 -23.58 -12.15 1.63
CA ALA A 578 -24.75 -13.05 1.72
C ALA A 578 -24.33 -14.52 1.63
N ARG A 579 -23.37 -14.85 0.77
CA ARG A 579 -22.80 -16.21 0.69
C ARG A 579 -22.12 -16.62 2.01
N TRP A 580 -21.32 -15.76 2.62
CA TRP A 580 -20.67 -16.07 3.90
C TRP A 580 -21.67 -16.26 5.03
N GLN A 581 -22.75 -15.45 5.07
CA GLN A 581 -23.83 -15.63 6.04
C GLN A 581 -24.55 -16.95 5.86
N SER A 582 -24.90 -17.32 4.62
CA SER A 582 -25.59 -18.58 4.33
C SER A 582 -24.76 -19.82 4.66
N GLN A 583 -23.44 -19.72 4.52
CA GLN A 583 -22.52 -20.81 4.86
C GLN A 583 -22.31 -20.97 6.38
N ARG A 584 -22.50 -19.90 7.17
CA ARG A 584 -22.20 -19.86 8.62
C ARG A 584 -23.27 -19.07 9.39
N PRO A 585 -24.54 -19.51 9.35
CA PRO A 585 -25.67 -18.72 9.88
C PRO A 585 -25.63 -18.54 11.41
N ASN A 586 -25.01 -19.47 12.14
CA ASN A 586 -25.04 -19.52 13.61
C ASN A 586 -23.65 -19.37 14.24
N TYR A 587 -22.70 -18.75 13.52
CA TYR A 587 -21.36 -18.54 14.06
C TYR A 587 -21.33 -17.34 14.98
N ASP A 588 -20.56 -17.45 16.09
CA ASP A 588 -20.19 -16.29 16.87
C ASP A 588 -19.51 -15.26 15.97
N PRO A 589 -19.72 -13.95 16.16
CA PRO A 589 -19.22 -12.91 15.27
C PRO A 589 -17.71 -12.96 15.00
N ASP A 590 -16.90 -13.30 16.03
CA ASP A 590 -15.45 -13.43 15.92
C ASP A 590 -15.04 -14.57 14.98
N PHE A 591 -15.64 -15.74 15.10
CA PHE A 591 -15.40 -16.87 14.19
C PHE A 591 -15.93 -16.61 12.77
N TRP A 592 -17.07 -15.91 12.68
CA TRP A 592 -17.61 -15.53 11.38
C TRP A 592 -16.64 -14.61 10.62
N ILE A 593 -16.12 -13.56 11.30
CA ILE A 593 -15.14 -12.62 10.74
C ILE A 593 -13.87 -13.38 10.32
N GLU A 594 -13.32 -14.23 11.21
CA GLU A 594 -12.07 -14.94 10.96
C GLU A 594 -12.16 -15.90 9.78
N THR A 595 -13.34 -16.44 9.51
CA THR A 595 -13.57 -17.39 8.42
C THR A 595 -14.03 -16.74 7.10
N ILE A 596 -14.07 -15.41 7.01
CA ILE A 596 -14.24 -14.72 5.72
C ILE A 596 -13.11 -15.14 4.77
N SER A 597 -13.46 -15.64 3.58
CA SER A 597 -12.48 -16.15 2.60
C SER A 597 -11.59 -15.03 2.01
N TYR A 598 -12.12 -13.81 1.86
CA TYR A 598 -11.34 -12.68 1.36
C TYR A 598 -10.47 -12.10 2.47
N LYS A 599 -9.15 -12.23 2.33
CA LYS A 599 -8.19 -11.70 3.31
C LYS A 599 -8.40 -10.21 3.57
N GLU A 600 -8.56 -9.42 2.51
CA GLU A 600 -8.77 -7.98 2.61
C GLU A 600 -9.98 -7.66 3.47
N THR A 601 -11.13 -8.26 3.18
CA THR A 601 -12.39 -8.00 3.92
C THR A 601 -12.30 -8.47 5.36
N ARG A 602 -11.72 -9.64 5.62
CA ARG A 602 -11.50 -10.13 6.99
C ARG A 602 -10.68 -9.17 7.83
N GLU A 603 -9.58 -8.66 7.29
CA GLU A 603 -8.72 -7.69 7.96
C GLU A 603 -9.37 -6.32 8.05
N TYR A 604 -10.16 -5.94 7.06
CA TYR A 604 -10.91 -4.68 7.03
C TYR A 604 -11.94 -4.61 8.16
N VAL A 605 -12.77 -5.63 8.32
CA VAL A 605 -13.79 -5.69 9.39
C VAL A 605 -13.13 -5.57 10.76
N ALA A 606 -12.10 -6.35 11.02
CA ALA A 606 -11.36 -6.29 12.30
C ALA A 606 -10.73 -4.90 12.53
N ARG A 607 -10.19 -4.30 11.49
CA ARG A 607 -9.56 -2.97 11.53
C ARG A 607 -10.56 -1.86 11.81
N VAL A 608 -11.68 -1.80 11.09
CA VAL A 608 -12.71 -0.78 11.30
C VAL A 608 -13.28 -0.87 12.72
N LEU A 609 -13.57 -2.06 13.19
CA LEU A 609 -14.07 -2.29 14.54
C LEU A 609 -13.06 -1.86 15.62
N ALA A 610 -11.77 -2.20 15.46
CA ALA A 610 -10.73 -1.76 16.39
C ALA A 610 -10.54 -0.22 16.34
N PHE A 611 -10.55 0.37 15.16
CA PHE A 611 -10.44 1.82 14.99
C PHE A 611 -11.62 2.55 15.61
N SER A 612 -12.83 2.00 15.54
CA SER A 612 -14.00 2.62 16.17
C SER A 612 -13.88 2.68 17.70
N VAL A 613 -13.22 1.71 18.34
CA VAL A 613 -12.90 1.77 19.78
C VAL A 613 -11.92 2.91 20.07
N ILE A 614 -10.88 3.06 19.22
CA ILE A 614 -9.87 4.13 19.40
C ILE A 614 -10.51 5.51 19.15
N TYR A 615 -11.35 5.65 18.11
CA TYR A 615 -12.06 6.91 17.87
C TYR A 615 -13.06 7.26 18.97
N ASP A 616 -13.77 6.28 19.52
CA ASP A 616 -14.67 6.52 20.64
C ASP A 616 -13.90 7.03 21.87
N TRP A 617 -12.73 6.42 22.15
CA TRP A 617 -11.84 6.95 23.18
C TRP A 617 -11.37 8.38 22.88
N ARG A 618 -11.00 8.67 21.61
CA ARG A 618 -10.57 10.02 21.23
C ARG A 618 -11.67 11.07 21.39
N LEU A 619 -12.93 10.68 21.15
CA LEU A 619 -14.08 11.58 21.21
C LEU A 619 -14.63 11.74 22.64
N ASN A 620 -14.55 10.69 23.47
CA ASN A 620 -15.28 10.61 24.73
C ASN A 620 -14.41 10.23 25.95
N GLY A 621 -13.12 9.94 25.78
CA GLY A 621 -12.22 9.48 26.84
C GLY A 621 -12.46 8.05 27.33
N ASN A 622 -13.51 7.40 26.86
CA ASN A 622 -13.87 6.01 27.12
C ASN A 622 -14.51 5.41 25.84
N ALA A 623 -14.76 4.11 25.81
CA ALA A 623 -15.37 3.49 24.64
C ALA A 623 -16.46 2.49 25.00
N LEU A 624 -17.48 2.39 24.16
CA LEU A 624 -18.41 1.26 24.14
C LEU A 624 -17.62 -0.04 23.95
N THR A 625 -17.99 -1.12 24.66
CA THR A 625 -17.33 -2.41 24.49
C THR A 625 -17.33 -2.85 23.02
N LEU A 626 -16.22 -3.45 22.58
CA LEU A 626 -16.11 -3.94 21.20
C LEU A 626 -17.15 -5.04 20.93
N SER A 627 -17.40 -5.89 21.92
CA SER A 627 -18.39 -6.97 21.83
C SER A 627 -19.82 -6.43 21.58
N ASP A 628 -20.24 -5.36 22.28
CA ASP A 628 -21.54 -4.73 22.07
C ASP A 628 -21.58 -3.97 20.72
N ARG A 629 -20.49 -3.27 20.39
CA ARG A 629 -20.33 -2.56 19.13
C ARG A 629 -20.45 -3.49 17.91
N MET A 630 -19.86 -4.68 17.98
CA MET A 630 -19.95 -5.68 16.90
C MET A 630 -21.40 -6.06 16.57
N VAL A 631 -22.26 -6.17 17.57
CA VAL A 631 -23.65 -6.63 17.43
C VAL A 631 -24.67 -5.50 17.45
N GLY A 632 -24.23 -4.25 17.34
CA GLY A 632 -25.11 -3.09 17.21
C GLY A 632 -25.80 -2.62 18.50
N LYS A 633 -25.30 -3.00 19.65
CA LYS A 633 -25.79 -2.49 20.95
C LYS A 633 -25.13 -1.16 21.26
N THR A 634 -25.83 -0.06 21.04
CA THR A 634 -25.32 1.31 21.22
C THR A 634 -25.37 1.79 22.67
N GLU A 635 -26.20 1.20 23.51
CA GLU A 635 -26.39 1.53 24.95
C GLU A 635 -25.66 0.55 25.87
N GLY A 636 -24.59 -0.08 25.40
CA GLY A 636 -23.80 -1.04 26.16
C GLY A 636 -22.89 -0.39 27.22
N ALA A 637 -22.20 -1.23 27.97
CA ALA A 637 -21.22 -0.79 28.97
C ALA A 637 -20.05 -0.04 28.29
N ARG A 638 -19.63 1.07 28.93
CA ARG A 638 -18.47 1.83 28.46
C ARG A 638 -17.25 1.48 29.30
N LYS A 639 -16.11 1.34 28.64
CA LYS A 639 -14.84 0.97 29.27
C LYS A 639 -13.88 2.13 29.35
N ALA A 640 -13.18 2.21 30.45
CA ALA A 640 -12.00 3.05 30.59
C ALA A 640 -10.81 2.46 29.84
N PHE A 641 -9.81 3.29 29.64
CA PHE A 641 -8.51 2.91 29.08
C PHE A 641 -7.45 2.99 30.18
N SER A 642 -6.55 2.05 30.19
CA SER A 642 -5.40 2.04 31.08
C SER A 642 -4.11 1.81 30.30
N CYS A 643 -3.03 2.43 30.76
CA CYS A 643 -1.69 2.10 30.34
C CYS A 643 -1.04 1.32 31.48
N GLN A 644 -1.05 0.00 31.39
CA GLN A 644 -0.21 -0.79 32.28
C GLN A 644 1.24 -0.53 31.85
N SER A 645 2.05 0.05 32.73
CA SER A 645 3.50 0.07 32.55
C SER A 645 3.93 -1.39 32.32
N ALA A 646 4.65 -1.62 31.21
CA ALA A 646 5.29 -2.91 31.00
C ALA A 646 6.13 -3.24 32.24
N PRO A 647 6.06 -4.49 32.76
CA PRO A 647 6.89 -4.90 33.88
C PRO A 647 8.37 -4.77 33.55
#